data_695fa9d83f4065b6297a5826b12bc634
#
_entry.id   695fa9d83f4065b6297a5826b12bc634
#
_cell.length_a   1.000
_cell.length_b   1.000
_cell.length_c   1.000
_cell.angle_alpha   90.00
_cell.angle_beta   90.00
_cell.angle_gamma   90.00
#
_symmetry.space_group_name_H-M   'P 1'
#
loop_
_entity.id
_entity.type
_entity.pdbx_description
1 polymer ?
#
loop_
_entity_poly.entity_id
_entity_poly.type
_entity_poly.pdbx_seq_one_letter_code
_entity_poly.pdbx_strand_id
1 'polypeptide(L)'
;MTVSKKKATKATTVATPAATAKRERIPLRITDTTLRDAHQSLWATRMRTKDIMGIIDAVDNAGYYSLEVWGGATFDVSLRFLRENPWERLRQIKAAAKKTPLQMLLRGQNVVGYKHYPDDVLDRFAQLACKNGVDIFRIFDALNDVRNMEQSIKSVKRYGGHAQGTICYTTSPFHTVEEFVRLARDMEALDVDSIVIKDMAGILSPIRGEALVSALVKAVKVPIQVHTHATSGMGTATYVECVRAGAGAIDCAISVMSSRSSQPPVETMLAIFNETEYHANLDVECLRKICKYFEELAPKREQANMPINPIDPEILLHHIPGGMISNLRSQLAEQGALDRLPEVLEELPKARADMGYPPLVTPTSQIIGIQAVLNVLSGDRYSMVTEETRNYVRGKYGRSPAPMDKKIAKLILGNEKPITCRPADMLPPLLPTVASEIPAGLAESEEDILSYCMFPEIALDYFKWRALPTEQRPTSPADLDLAKQTAPAKAAAPAAEAPAQRFLTDTDYKELADLANRVAALQLNEFTIRRHDLTLSLKGAGVAASTGAETIPAPPPTLTTVTTPAAAAPTAAAAPAAADGKTIDAPLNGTFYRSAGPGKPTFAEEGASVKKGEPVCIVEAMKLFNQIKAPEDCKVVRFLAAHGEAVKKGQPLLVIE
;
A
#
# COMPACT_ATOMS: atom_id res chain seq x y z
N MET A 1 -85.79 13.31 -4.22
CA MET A 1 -84.64 13.64 -5.05
C MET A 1 -83.73 14.57 -4.23
N THR A 2 -82.71 14.03 -3.61
CA THR A 2 -81.81 14.78 -2.73
C THR A 2 -80.40 14.60 -3.24
N VAL A 3 -79.83 15.69 -3.75
CA VAL A 3 -78.47 15.74 -4.32
C VAL A 3 -77.47 15.96 -3.19
N SER A 4 -76.58 15.01 -2.97
CA SER A 4 -75.49 15.07 -2.00
C SER A 4 -74.33 15.94 -2.54
N LYS A 5 -73.94 17.00 -1.80
CA LYS A 5 -72.79 17.86 -2.06
C LYS A 5 -71.51 17.18 -1.56
N LYS A 6 -70.57 16.84 -2.47
CA LYS A 6 -69.21 16.43 -2.15
C LYS A 6 -68.42 17.63 -1.53
N LYS A 7 -67.87 17.40 -0.34
CA LYS A 7 -66.90 18.30 0.28
C LYS A 7 -65.56 18.20 -0.43
N ALA A 8 -65.01 19.34 -0.90
CA ALA A 8 -63.66 19.44 -1.44
C ALA A 8 -62.63 19.41 -0.30
N THR A 9 -61.69 18.50 -0.39
CA THR A 9 -60.52 18.41 0.54
C THR A 9 -59.57 19.55 0.25
N LYS A 10 -59.27 20.36 1.25
CA LYS A 10 -58.22 21.42 1.18
C LYS A 10 -56.84 20.77 1.08
N ALA A 11 -56.12 21.06 0.02
CA ALA A 11 -54.70 20.73 -0.11
C ALA A 11 -53.89 21.53 0.95
N THR A 12 -53.18 20.81 1.80
CA THR A 12 -52.24 21.37 2.76
C THR A 12 -51.01 21.86 1.98
N THR A 13 -50.87 23.18 1.84
CA THR A 13 -49.65 23.79 1.30
C THR A 13 -48.52 23.54 2.31
N VAL A 14 -47.53 22.77 1.91
CA VAL A 14 -46.27 22.64 2.62
C VAL A 14 -45.59 24.01 2.60
N ALA A 15 -45.43 24.61 3.78
CA ALA A 15 -44.75 25.90 3.94
C ALA A 15 -43.30 25.78 3.45
N THR A 16 -42.93 26.63 2.50
CA THR A 16 -41.53 26.84 2.09
C THR A 16 -40.77 27.31 3.34
N PRO A 17 -39.60 26.72 3.66
CA PRO A 17 -38.79 27.15 4.78
C PRO A 17 -38.44 28.65 4.63
N ALA A 18 -38.65 29.40 5.69
CA ALA A 18 -38.31 30.83 5.76
C ALA A 18 -36.84 31.04 5.38
N ALA A 19 -36.57 32.09 4.60
CA ALA A 19 -35.24 32.52 4.20
C ALA A 19 -34.34 32.60 5.45
N THR A 20 -33.41 31.66 5.58
CA THR A 20 -32.39 31.65 6.62
C THR A 20 -31.58 32.95 6.51
N ALA A 21 -31.49 33.70 7.58
CA ALA A 21 -30.58 34.83 7.72
C ALA A 21 -29.20 34.38 7.19
N LYS A 22 -28.52 35.21 6.39
CA LYS A 22 -27.16 34.95 5.90
C LYS A 22 -26.25 34.75 7.11
N ARG A 23 -26.10 33.51 7.56
CA ARG A 23 -25.03 33.14 8.48
C ARG A 23 -23.71 33.36 7.74
N GLU A 24 -22.77 34.03 8.41
CA GLU A 24 -21.41 34.16 7.90
C GLU A 24 -20.85 32.73 7.69
N ARG A 25 -20.55 32.38 6.44
CA ARG A 25 -20.08 31.03 6.09
C ARG A 25 -18.61 30.87 6.46
N ILE A 26 -18.27 29.82 7.18
CA ILE A 26 -16.90 29.48 7.56
C ILE A 26 -16.22 28.79 6.39
N PRO A 27 -15.09 29.32 5.87
CA PRO A 27 -14.40 28.70 4.75
C PRO A 27 -13.77 27.39 5.17
N LEU A 28 -14.05 26.31 4.40
CA LEU A 28 -13.41 25.02 4.52
C LEU A 28 -12.50 24.81 3.30
N ARG A 29 -11.23 24.50 3.55
CA ARG A 29 -10.24 24.19 2.51
C ARG A 29 -10.28 22.72 2.17
N ILE A 30 -10.20 22.38 0.89
CA ILE A 30 -10.11 20.98 0.42
C ILE A 30 -8.86 20.82 -0.41
N THR A 31 -8.01 19.86 -0.01
CA THR A 31 -6.86 19.40 -0.79
C THR A 31 -7.30 18.23 -1.66
N ASP A 32 -6.99 18.28 -2.97
CA ASP A 32 -7.14 17.11 -3.84
C ASP A 32 -5.99 16.12 -3.64
N THR A 33 -6.32 14.85 -3.44
CA THR A 33 -5.37 13.74 -3.34
C THR A 33 -5.44 12.77 -4.53
N THR A 34 -6.32 13.04 -5.49
CA THR A 34 -6.56 12.20 -6.67
C THR A 34 -5.27 11.92 -7.43
N LEU A 35 -4.42 12.96 -7.58
CA LEU A 35 -3.22 12.91 -8.40
C LEU A 35 -1.99 12.32 -7.69
N ARG A 36 -2.10 11.93 -6.43
CA ARG A 36 -1.03 11.26 -5.68
C ARG A 36 -1.53 10.10 -4.81
N ASP A 37 -2.16 10.36 -3.63
CA ASP A 37 -2.46 9.33 -2.63
C ASP A 37 -3.55 8.37 -3.11
N ALA A 38 -4.57 8.87 -3.79
CA ALA A 38 -5.65 8.05 -4.31
C ALA A 38 -5.15 7.01 -5.33
N HIS A 39 -4.39 7.43 -6.36
CA HIS A 39 -3.88 6.46 -7.32
C HIS A 39 -2.74 5.59 -6.78
N GLN A 40 -2.03 6.07 -5.73
CA GLN A 40 -1.10 5.22 -4.99
C GLN A 40 -1.86 4.08 -4.31
N SER A 41 -3.00 4.37 -3.73
CA SER A 41 -3.82 3.42 -2.96
C SER A 41 -4.64 2.47 -3.85
N LEU A 42 -5.14 2.95 -4.99
CA LEU A 42 -6.07 2.20 -5.85
C LEU A 42 -5.42 1.61 -7.12
N TRP A 43 -4.38 2.27 -7.66
CA TRP A 43 -3.74 1.87 -8.92
C TRP A 43 -2.26 1.55 -8.74
N ALA A 44 -1.84 1.16 -7.54
CA ALA A 44 -0.43 0.87 -7.23
C ALA A 44 0.54 1.93 -7.78
N THR A 45 0.15 3.21 -7.73
CA THR A 45 0.91 4.37 -8.23
C THR A 45 1.11 4.36 -9.76
N ARG A 46 0.24 3.72 -10.55
CA ARG A 46 0.44 3.54 -12.00
C ARG A 46 -0.14 4.68 -12.87
N MET A 47 -0.63 5.79 -12.28
CA MET A 47 -1.05 6.98 -13.04
C MET A 47 0.16 7.60 -13.75
N ARG A 48 0.05 7.83 -15.05
CA ARG A 48 1.11 8.39 -15.89
C ARG A 48 1.05 9.92 -15.92
N THR A 49 2.14 10.56 -16.26
CA THR A 49 2.16 12.02 -16.45
C THR A 49 1.12 12.46 -17.48
N LYS A 50 0.99 11.77 -18.61
CA LYS A 50 -0.03 12.06 -19.63
C LYS A 50 -1.47 11.96 -19.11
N ASP A 51 -1.74 11.07 -18.15
CA ASP A 51 -3.07 10.92 -17.56
C ASP A 51 -3.41 12.15 -16.69
N ILE A 52 -2.43 12.71 -15.98
CA ILE A 52 -2.59 13.96 -15.24
C ILE A 52 -2.77 15.14 -16.18
N MET A 53 -1.90 15.26 -17.20
CA MET A 53 -1.93 16.36 -18.15
C MET A 53 -3.24 16.45 -18.95
N GLY A 54 -3.93 15.31 -19.15
CA GLY A 54 -5.21 15.26 -19.86
C GLY A 54 -6.37 15.94 -19.12
N ILE A 55 -6.23 16.25 -17.81
CA ILE A 55 -7.30 16.80 -16.96
C ILE A 55 -6.85 17.96 -16.08
N ILE A 56 -5.56 18.29 -16.07
CA ILE A 56 -4.98 19.26 -15.12
C ILE A 56 -5.65 20.62 -15.16
N ASP A 57 -6.09 21.10 -16.33
CA ASP A 57 -6.78 22.38 -16.47
C ASP A 57 -8.09 22.42 -15.68
N ALA A 58 -8.87 21.34 -15.70
CA ALA A 58 -10.11 21.26 -14.94
C ALA A 58 -9.82 21.18 -13.44
N VAL A 59 -8.76 20.45 -13.05
CA VAL A 59 -8.33 20.30 -11.64
C VAL A 59 -7.84 21.65 -11.10
N ASP A 60 -7.02 22.39 -11.85
CA ASP A 60 -6.50 23.71 -11.45
C ASP A 60 -7.62 24.78 -11.35
N ASN A 61 -8.70 24.61 -12.12
CA ASN A 61 -9.84 25.50 -12.11
C ASN A 61 -10.95 25.10 -11.13
N ALA A 62 -10.84 23.92 -10.50
CA ALA A 62 -11.87 23.43 -9.59
C ALA A 62 -11.98 24.21 -8.27
N GLY A 63 -10.94 24.97 -7.89
CA GLY A 63 -10.94 25.78 -6.64
C GLY A 63 -10.39 25.06 -5.42
N TYR A 64 -9.65 23.97 -5.60
CA TYR A 64 -8.95 23.28 -4.51
C TYR A 64 -7.96 24.20 -3.79
N TYR A 65 -7.75 23.95 -2.52
CA TYR A 65 -6.73 24.64 -1.70
C TYR A 65 -5.32 24.26 -2.14
N SER A 66 -5.09 22.98 -2.41
CA SER A 66 -3.84 22.45 -2.94
C SER A 66 -4.07 21.15 -3.69
N LEU A 67 -3.13 20.80 -4.57
CA LEU A 67 -3.11 19.53 -5.29
C LEU A 67 -1.94 18.68 -4.78
N GLU A 68 -2.22 17.55 -4.17
CA GLU A 68 -1.17 16.61 -3.79
C GLU A 68 -0.79 15.78 -5.03
N VAL A 69 0.42 16.04 -5.57
CA VAL A 69 0.85 15.51 -6.88
C VAL A 69 2.12 14.67 -6.81
N TRP A 70 2.89 14.76 -5.72
CA TRP A 70 4.23 14.20 -5.66
C TRP A 70 4.56 13.61 -4.28
N GLY A 71 5.52 12.65 -4.25
CA GLY A 71 5.96 11.98 -3.02
C GLY A 71 6.81 10.76 -3.32
N GLY A 72 7.22 10.03 -2.28
CA GLY A 72 8.16 8.93 -2.40
C GLY A 72 7.71 7.81 -3.35
N ALA A 73 6.46 7.38 -3.27
CA ALA A 73 5.97 6.32 -4.14
C ALA A 73 5.86 6.76 -5.61
N THR A 74 5.39 8.00 -5.85
CA THR A 74 5.31 8.53 -7.22
C THR A 74 6.70 8.71 -7.82
N PHE A 75 7.68 9.10 -7.00
CA PHE A 75 9.08 9.24 -7.44
C PHE A 75 9.69 7.89 -7.85
N ASP A 76 9.64 6.90 -6.96
CA ASP A 76 10.15 5.55 -7.20
C ASP A 76 9.47 4.88 -8.40
N VAL A 77 8.12 4.89 -8.42
CA VAL A 77 7.35 4.25 -9.48
C VAL A 77 7.55 4.91 -10.85
N SER A 78 7.74 6.23 -10.90
CA SER A 78 8.06 6.93 -12.15
C SER A 78 9.33 6.37 -12.78
N LEU A 79 10.40 6.21 -12.03
CA LEU A 79 11.67 5.65 -12.53
C LEU A 79 11.55 4.15 -12.84
N ARG A 80 11.07 3.36 -11.88
CA ARG A 80 11.09 1.90 -11.89
C ARG A 80 10.12 1.29 -12.88
N PHE A 81 8.87 1.76 -12.89
CA PHE A 81 7.79 1.11 -13.61
C PHE A 81 7.27 1.89 -14.81
N LEU A 82 7.21 3.22 -14.69
CA LEU A 82 6.63 4.07 -15.74
C LEU A 82 7.68 4.52 -16.78
N ARG A 83 8.96 4.46 -16.41
CA ARG A 83 10.06 5.01 -17.24
C ARG A 83 9.85 6.49 -17.54
N GLU A 84 9.39 7.22 -16.53
CA GLU A 84 9.19 8.67 -16.56
C GLU A 84 10.16 9.37 -15.61
N ASN A 85 10.64 10.57 -15.98
CA ASN A 85 11.44 11.41 -15.08
C ASN A 85 10.51 12.07 -14.04
N PRO A 86 10.66 11.79 -12.72
CA PRO A 86 9.78 12.36 -11.69
C PRO A 86 9.89 13.88 -11.56
N TRP A 87 11.06 14.46 -11.84
CA TRP A 87 11.27 15.91 -11.81
C TRP A 87 10.59 16.60 -12.99
N GLU A 88 10.68 16.01 -14.18
CA GLU A 88 9.99 16.51 -15.38
C GLU A 88 8.47 16.43 -15.24
N ARG A 89 7.94 15.34 -14.65
CA ARG A 89 6.53 15.24 -14.27
C ARG A 89 6.10 16.43 -13.42
N LEU A 90 6.87 16.76 -12.36
CA LEU A 90 6.58 17.89 -11.49
C LEU A 90 6.57 19.22 -12.25
N ARG A 91 7.58 19.47 -13.10
CA ARG A 91 7.67 20.68 -13.93
C ARG A 91 6.48 20.83 -14.88
N GLN A 92 6.06 19.75 -15.54
CA GLN A 92 4.91 19.75 -16.45
C GLN A 92 3.62 20.08 -15.71
N ILE A 93 3.40 19.46 -14.54
CA ILE A 93 2.21 19.75 -13.71
C ILE A 93 2.25 21.22 -13.26
N LYS A 94 3.39 21.73 -12.75
CA LYS A 94 3.52 23.14 -12.34
C LYS A 94 3.34 24.12 -13.48
N ALA A 95 3.82 23.75 -14.68
CA ALA A 95 3.64 24.56 -15.87
C ALA A 95 2.16 24.68 -16.30
N ALA A 96 1.34 23.69 -16.04
CA ALA A 96 -0.08 23.67 -16.35
C ALA A 96 -0.95 24.21 -15.21
N ALA A 97 -0.73 23.77 -13.97
CA ALA A 97 -1.46 24.27 -12.79
C ALA A 97 -0.90 25.64 -12.36
N LYS A 98 -1.64 26.71 -12.72
CA LYS A 98 -1.23 28.09 -12.48
C LYS A 98 -1.84 28.73 -11.23
N LYS A 99 -2.98 28.20 -10.78
CA LYS A 99 -3.80 28.80 -9.73
C LYS A 99 -3.63 28.09 -8.40
N THR A 100 -3.51 26.76 -8.45
CA THR A 100 -3.56 25.92 -7.26
C THR A 100 -2.15 25.52 -6.81
N PRO A 101 -1.78 25.72 -5.54
CA PRO A 101 -0.51 25.28 -5.00
C PRO A 101 -0.31 23.77 -5.14
N LEU A 102 0.91 23.35 -5.50
CA LEU A 102 1.27 21.95 -5.58
C LEU A 102 1.81 21.45 -4.23
N GLN A 103 1.34 20.29 -3.82
CA GLN A 103 1.71 19.66 -2.55
C GLN A 103 2.45 18.35 -2.79
N MET A 104 3.46 18.07 -1.94
CA MET A 104 4.12 16.77 -1.90
C MET A 104 4.08 16.17 -0.50
N LEU A 105 4.16 14.83 -0.44
CA LEU A 105 4.44 14.10 0.79
C LEU A 105 5.95 13.88 0.93
N LEU A 106 6.55 14.44 1.99
CA LEU A 106 7.97 14.34 2.30
C LEU A 106 8.17 13.50 3.58
N ARG A 107 9.00 12.45 3.49
CA ARG A 107 9.25 11.54 4.62
C ARG A 107 10.36 12.04 5.55
N GLY A 108 10.27 13.27 6.03
CA GLY A 108 11.29 13.85 6.92
C GLY A 108 12.71 13.55 6.43
N GLN A 109 13.54 12.98 7.31
CA GLN A 109 14.93 12.62 6.98
C GLN A 109 15.07 11.52 5.91
N ASN A 110 14.01 10.76 5.62
CA ASN A 110 14.00 9.77 4.55
C ASN A 110 13.73 10.39 3.16
N VAL A 111 13.45 11.67 3.08
CA VAL A 111 13.15 12.41 1.86
C VAL A 111 12.03 11.71 1.06
N VAL A 112 12.34 11.05 -0.06
CA VAL A 112 11.41 10.20 -0.82
C VAL A 112 11.76 8.71 -0.73
N GLY A 113 12.85 8.36 -0.01
CA GLY A 113 13.36 6.99 0.13
C GLY A 113 12.85 6.24 1.37
N TYR A 114 13.52 5.15 1.71
CA TYR A 114 13.13 4.22 2.79
C TYR A 114 14.13 4.16 3.95
N LYS A 115 15.21 4.94 3.89
CA LYS A 115 16.26 5.08 4.91
C LYS A 115 16.54 6.55 5.15
N HIS A 116 17.24 6.90 6.23
CA HIS A 116 17.70 8.26 6.47
C HIS A 116 18.80 8.64 5.48
N TYR A 117 18.76 9.87 5.01
CA TYR A 117 19.80 10.49 4.18
C TYR A 117 20.52 11.58 4.97
N PRO A 118 21.78 11.92 4.62
CA PRO A 118 22.49 13.06 5.23
C PRO A 118 21.78 14.39 4.94
N ASP A 119 22.05 15.37 5.80
CA ASP A 119 21.41 16.68 5.74
C ASP A 119 21.69 17.44 4.43
N ASP A 120 22.86 17.26 3.81
CA ASP A 120 23.21 17.86 2.52
C ASP A 120 22.29 17.39 1.39
N VAL A 121 21.98 16.09 1.34
CA VAL A 121 21.06 15.51 0.36
C VAL A 121 19.63 16.02 0.57
N LEU A 122 19.17 16.04 1.83
CA LEU A 122 17.85 16.54 2.18
C LEU A 122 17.69 18.02 1.83
N ASP A 123 18.66 18.86 2.22
CA ASP A 123 18.62 20.30 1.98
C ASP A 123 18.57 20.60 0.47
N ARG A 124 19.42 19.91 -0.31
CA ARG A 124 19.44 20.08 -1.76
C ARG A 124 18.18 19.59 -2.43
N PHE A 125 17.62 18.47 -1.97
CA PHE A 125 16.34 17.96 -2.46
C PHE A 125 15.21 18.98 -2.22
N ALA A 126 15.10 19.53 -1.00
CA ALA A 126 14.10 20.54 -0.68
C ALA A 126 14.23 21.78 -1.58
N GLN A 127 15.47 22.26 -1.78
CA GLN A 127 15.74 23.38 -2.66
C GLN A 127 15.27 23.14 -4.10
N LEU A 128 15.63 21.99 -4.68
CA LEU A 128 15.23 21.66 -6.06
C LEU A 128 13.74 21.37 -6.17
N ALA A 129 13.12 20.77 -5.16
CA ALA A 129 11.66 20.54 -5.15
C ALA A 129 10.90 21.87 -5.15
N CYS A 130 11.29 22.85 -4.32
CA CYS A 130 10.73 24.21 -4.35
C CYS A 130 10.94 24.87 -5.72
N LYS A 131 12.19 24.83 -6.26
CA LYS A 131 12.52 25.40 -7.57
C LYS A 131 11.68 24.79 -8.70
N ASN A 132 11.38 23.50 -8.64
CA ASN A 132 10.60 22.78 -9.64
C ASN A 132 9.08 22.88 -9.42
N GLY A 133 8.63 23.60 -8.37
CA GLY A 133 7.25 24.03 -8.21
C GLY A 133 6.44 23.37 -7.11
N VAL A 134 7.07 22.70 -6.16
CA VAL A 134 6.38 22.28 -4.92
C VAL A 134 6.20 23.50 -4.02
N ASP A 135 4.98 23.81 -3.66
CA ASP A 135 4.60 24.93 -2.80
C ASP A 135 4.41 24.47 -1.35
N ILE A 136 3.82 23.27 -1.13
CA ILE A 136 3.47 22.74 0.19
C ILE A 136 4.16 21.39 0.41
N PHE A 137 4.91 21.27 1.50
CA PHE A 137 5.60 20.05 1.90
C PHE A 137 4.91 19.45 3.13
N ARG A 138 4.19 18.36 2.95
CA ARG A 138 3.62 17.56 4.03
C ARG A 138 4.72 16.66 4.60
N ILE A 139 5.32 17.08 5.71
CA ILE A 139 6.50 16.48 6.30
C ILE A 139 6.08 15.54 7.43
N PHE A 140 6.46 14.25 7.34
CA PHE A 140 6.19 13.28 8.38
C PHE A 140 7.41 12.46 8.76
N ASP A 141 7.42 11.95 9.97
CA ASP A 141 8.29 10.87 10.41
C ASP A 141 7.47 9.65 10.84
N ALA A 142 7.92 8.45 10.45
CA ALA A 142 7.17 7.21 10.69
C ALA A 142 7.01 6.87 12.17
N LEU A 143 7.87 7.40 13.05
CA LEU A 143 7.82 7.21 14.50
C LEU A 143 7.23 8.41 15.25
N ASN A 144 6.83 9.46 14.52
CA ASN A 144 6.51 10.78 15.10
C ASN A 144 7.70 11.38 15.88
N ASP A 145 8.93 11.04 15.51
CA ASP A 145 10.13 11.64 16.09
C ASP A 145 10.43 12.98 15.41
N VAL A 146 10.05 14.08 16.07
CA VAL A 146 10.17 15.44 15.54
C VAL A 146 11.60 15.81 15.16
N ARG A 147 12.61 15.20 15.79
CA ARG A 147 14.04 15.40 15.44
C ARG A 147 14.35 15.02 14.00
N ASN A 148 13.65 14.01 13.45
CA ASN A 148 13.78 13.57 12.06
C ASN A 148 13.05 14.48 11.07
N MET A 149 12.21 15.41 11.55
CA MET A 149 11.50 16.39 10.74
C MET A 149 12.17 17.76 10.72
N GLU A 150 12.96 18.06 11.75
CA GLU A 150 13.53 19.38 12.00
C GLU A 150 14.32 19.92 10.80
N GLN A 151 15.24 19.14 10.21
CA GLN A 151 16.03 19.59 9.06
C GLN A 151 15.15 19.81 7.83
N SER A 152 14.14 18.95 7.60
CA SER A 152 13.20 19.13 6.48
C SER A 152 12.41 20.42 6.63
N ILE A 153 11.90 20.71 7.83
CA ILE A 153 11.14 21.94 8.11
C ILE A 153 12.02 23.16 7.85
N LYS A 154 13.24 23.18 8.42
CA LYS A 154 14.19 24.27 8.24
C LYS A 154 14.55 24.51 6.76
N SER A 155 14.81 23.44 6.01
CA SER A 155 15.16 23.55 4.59
C SER A 155 13.99 24.05 3.76
N VAL A 156 12.79 23.51 3.95
CA VAL A 156 11.58 23.95 3.24
C VAL A 156 11.30 25.43 3.50
N LYS A 157 11.34 25.86 4.76
CA LYS A 157 11.16 27.28 5.13
C LYS A 157 12.23 28.18 4.51
N ARG A 158 13.50 27.74 4.51
CA ARG A 158 14.62 28.48 3.89
C ARG A 158 14.39 28.78 2.41
N TYR A 159 13.81 27.83 1.68
CA TYR A 159 13.56 27.95 0.24
C TYR A 159 12.15 28.45 -0.11
N GLY A 160 11.41 28.97 0.89
CA GLY A 160 10.12 29.64 0.71
C GLY A 160 8.91 28.70 0.54
N GLY A 161 9.08 27.40 0.81
CA GLY A 161 7.99 26.44 0.82
C GLY A 161 7.16 26.52 2.10
N HIS A 162 5.89 26.10 2.04
CA HIS A 162 5.01 25.88 3.18
C HIS A 162 5.33 24.55 3.86
N ALA A 163 5.79 24.60 5.10
CA ALA A 163 6.07 23.41 5.89
C ALA A 163 4.83 22.95 6.66
N GLN A 164 4.21 21.84 6.25
CA GLN A 164 3.10 21.22 6.95
C GLN A 164 3.61 20.07 7.82
N GLY A 165 3.58 20.22 9.14
CA GLY A 165 3.93 19.17 10.10
C GLY A 165 2.85 18.08 10.14
N THR A 166 3.25 16.82 10.21
CA THR A 166 2.31 15.69 10.14
C THR A 166 2.36 14.85 11.40
N ILE A 167 1.22 14.62 12.01
CA ILE A 167 1.00 13.63 13.05
C ILE A 167 0.56 12.34 12.38
N CYS A 168 1.40 11.30 12.40
CA CYS A 168 1.01 9.96 11.98
C CYS A 168 0.08 9.38 13.05
N TYR A 169 -1.23 9.38 12.75
CA TYR A 169 -2.24 8.89 13.69
C TYR A 169 -2.20 7.37 13.79
N THR A 170 -2.28 6.90 15.00
CA THR A 170 -2.45 5.48 15.33
C THR A 170 -3.01 5.34 16.73
N THR A 171 -3.37 4.13 17.15
CA THR A 171 -3.90 3.83 18.48
C THR A 171 -3.00 2.86 19.21
N SER A 172 -2.75 3.15 20.48
CA SER A 172 -2.08 2.27 21.45
C SER A 172 -2.28 2.87 22.85
N PRO A 173 -1.87 2.17 23.93
CA PRO A 173 -1.87 2.76 25.27
C PRO A 173 -1.04 4.03 25.43
N PHE A 174 -0.10 4.30 24.51
CA PHE A 174 0.82 5.45 24.56
C PHE A 174 0.41 6.59 23.63
N HIS A 175 -0.41 6.32 22.60
CA HIS A 175 -0.88 7.35 21.66
C HIS A 175 -2.16 7.99 22.18
N THR A 176 -2.01 8.85 23.20
CA THR A 176 -3.10 9.62 23.82
C THR A 176 -3.26 10.97 23.15
N VAL A 177 -4.38 11.66 23.43
CA VAL A 177 -4.61 13.02 22.93
C VAL A 177 -3.53 13.97 23.43
N GLU A 178 -3.09 13.83 24.68
CA GLU A 178 -2.04 14.65 25.30
C GLU A 178 -0.70 14.47 24.57
N GLU A 179 -0.37 13.24 24.17
CA GLU A 179 0.86 12.97 23.41
C GLU A 179 0.80 13.60 22.01
N PHE A 180 -0.32 13.51 21.32
CA PHE A 180 -0.50 14.19 20.03
C PHE A 180 -0.46 15.72 20.17
N VAL A 181 -1.00 16.29 21.27
CA VAL A 181 -0.89 17.71 21.57
C VAL A 181 0.56 18.10 21.83
N ARG A 182 1.33 17.29 22.55
CA ARG A 182 2.77 17.52 22.75
C ARG A 182 3.51 17.56 21.42
N LEU A 183 3.27 16.57 20.55
CA LEU A 183 3.86 16.53 19.20
C LEU A 183 3.52 17.79 18.37
N ALA A 184 2.27 18.23 18.43
CA ALA A 184 1.84 19.42 17.72
C ALA A 184 2.58 20.69 18.20
N ARG A 185 2.76 20.84 19.52
CA ARG A 185 3.54 21.94 20.10
C ARG A 185 5.00 21.88 19.72
N ASP A 186 5.60 20.68 19.71
CA ASP A 186 6.99 20.49 19.29
C ASP A 186 7.17 20.88 17.81
N MET A 187 6.20 20.56 16.94
CA MET A 187 6.22 20.99 15.53
C MET A 187 5.99 22.49 15.37
N GLU A 188 5.05 23.09 16.13
CA GLU A 188 4.84 24.53 16.12
C GLU A 188 6.09 25.29 16.56
N ALA A 189 6.83 24.76 17.53
CA ALA A 189 8.10 25.32 17.97
C ALA A 189 9.20 25.27 16.89
N LEU A 190 9.06 24.39 15.88
CA LEU A 190 9.92 24.35 14.69
C LEU A 190 9.43 25.26 13.55
N ASP A 191 8.44 26.13 13.80
CA ASP A 191 7.89 27.11 12.85
C ASP A 191 7.21 26.47 11.64
N VAL A 192 6.44 25.40 11.84
CA VAL A 192 5.57 24.86 10.78
C VAL A 192 4.41 25.83 10.47
N ASP A 193 3.96 25.85 9.22
CA ASP A 193 2.88 26.75 8.77
C ASP A 193 1.48 26.14 9.00
N SER A 194 1.38 24.82 9.12
CA SER A 194 0.16 24.09 9.44
C SER A 194 0.48 22.70 9.97
N ILE A 195 -0.50 22.05 10.59
CA ILE A 195 -0.38 20.66 11.08
C ILE A 195 -1.49 19.81 10.46
N VAL A 196 -1.13 18.59 10.03
CA VAL A 196 -2.10 17.61 9.54
C VAL A 196 -2.11 16.36 10.43
N ILE A 197 -3.31 15.90 10.78
CA ILE A 197 -3.54 14.55 11.32
C ILE A 197 -3.63 13.61 10.13
N LYS A 198 -2.71 12.64 10.03
CA LYS A 198 -2.68 11.68 8.93
C LYS A 198 -3.01 10.28 9.43
N ASP A 199 -4.25 9.86 9.15
CA ASP A 199 -4.77 8.53 9.43
C ASP A 199 -4.71 7.65 8.17
N MET A 200 -3.58 7.01 7.96
CA MET A 200 -3.35 6.14 6.80
C MET A 200 -4.13 4.83 6.87
N ALA A 201 -4.52 4.40 8.05
CA ALA A 201 -5.25 3.15 8.23
C ALA A 201 -6.78 3.35 8.14
N GLY A 202 -7.28 4.58 8.30
CA GLY A 202 -8.72 4.83 8.33
C GLY A 202 -9.37 4.39 9.66
N ILE A 203 -8.63 4.49 10.76
CA ILE A 203 -9.06 4.05 12.11
C ILE A 203 -9.44 5.20 13.04
N LEU A 204 -9.30 6.45 12.60
CA LEU A 204 -9.74 7.62 13.34
C LEU A 204 -11.28 7.66 13.34
N SER A 205 -11.88 7.30 14.47
CA SER A 205 -13.33 7.38 14.60
C SER A 205 -13.81 8.82 14.72
N PRO A 206 -15.08 9.15 14.36
CA PRO A 206 -15.62 10.49 14.47
C PRO A 206 -15.44 11.11 15.86
N ILE A 207 -15.75 10.35 16.92
CA ILE A 207 -15.63 10.82 18.32
C ILE A 207 -14.18 11.10 18.71
N ARG A 208 -13.23 10.23 18.31
CA ARG A 208 -11.80 10.46 18.57
C ARG A 208 -11.25 11.60 17.74
N GLY A 209 -11.74 11.76 16.51
CA GLY A 209 -11.40 12.87 15.63
C GLY A 209 -11.81 14.22 16.21
N GLU A 210 -13.07 14.32 16.68
CA GLU A 210 -13.58 15.51 17.37
C GLU A 210 -12.75 15.85 18.60
N ALA A 211 -12.51 14.88 19.48
CA ALA A 211 -11.72 15.09 20.71
C ALA A 211 -10.29 15.55 20.41
N LEU A 212 -9.62 14.90 19.43
CA LEU A 212 -8.25 15.24 19.04
C LEU A 212 -8.16 16.62 18.41
N VAL A 213 -9.01 16.93 17.43
CA VAL A 213 -9.02 18.24 16.76
C VAL A 213 -9.34 19.36 17.74
N SER A 214 -10.36 19.17 18.60
CA SER A 214 -10.70 20.15 19.65
C SER A 214 -9.54 20.45 20.60
N ALA A 215 -8.75 19.43 20.94
CA ALA A 215 -7.57 19.60 21.79
C ALA A 215 -6.44 20.33 21.04
N LEU A 216 -6.18 19.96 19.77
CA LEU A 216 -5.13 20.58 18.96
C LEU A 216 -5.41 22.05 18.67
N VAL A 217 -6.62 22.42 18.26
CA VAL A 217 -7.04 23.81 17.98
C VAL A 217 -6.87 24.71 19.21
N LYS A 218 -7.05 24.15 20.41
CA LYS A 218 -6.80 24.89 21.67
C LYS A 218 -5.33 25.00 22.02
N ALA A 219 -4.51 24.06 21.56
CA ALA A 219 -3.12 23.91 21.99
C ALA A 219 -2.12 24.64 21.11
N VAL A 220 -2.39 24.80 19.82
CA VAL A 220 -1.53 25.45 18.82
C VAL A 220 -2.28 26.51 18.04
N LYS A 221 -1.53 27.45 17.43
CA LYS A 221 -2.09 28.58 16.66
C LYS A 221 -2.18 28.28 15.17
N VAL A 222 -1.38 27.35 14.70
CA VAL A 222 -1.33 26.98 13.27
C VAL A 222 -2.58 26.20 12.86
N PRO A 223 -3.06 26.33 11.61
CA PRO A 223 -4.24 25.62 11.12
C PRO A 223 -4.10 24.11 11.20
N ILE A 224 -5.19 23.42 11.55
CA ILE A 224 -5.26 21.95 11.58
C ILE A 224 -5.97 21.46 10.32
N GLN A 225 -5.35 20.49 9.65
CA GLN A 225 -5.89 19.73 8.53
C GLN A 225 -6.11 18.28 8.94
N VAL A 226 -7.07 17.60 8.34
CA VAL A 226 -7.34 16.17 8.58
C VAL A 226 -7.28 15.40 7.29
N HIS A 227 -6.51 14.30 7.32
CA HIS A 227 -6.41 13.31 6.27
C HIS A 227 -6.75 11.94 6.86
N THR A 228 -7.75 11.28 6.32
CA THR A 228 -8.08 9.89 6.67
C THR A 228 -8.40 9.05 5.43
N HIS A 229 -7.99 7.79 5.46
CA HIS A 229 -8.42 6.81 4.47
C HIS A 229 -9.81 6.30 4.83
N ALA A 230 -10.60 5.95 3.83
CA ALA A 230 -11.98 5.50 4.02
C ALA A 230 -12.11 3.98 4.21
N THR A 231 -11.03 3.28 4.49
CA THR A 231 -10.95 1.81 4.52
C THR A 231 -11.97 1.20 5.49
N SER A 232 -12.14 1.78 6.67
CA SER A 232 -13.13 1.34 7.67
C SER A 232 -14.57 1.79 7.38
N GLY A 233 -14.77 2.66 6.37
CA GLY A 233 -16.06 3.30 6.09
C GLY A 233 -16.37 4.53 6.94
N MET A 234 -15.55 4.86 7.96
CA MET A 234 -15.82 5.98 8.87
C MET A 234 -15.39 7.35 8.31
N GLY A 235 -14.55 7.42 7.28
CA GLY A 235 -13.86 8.63 6.85
C GLY A 235 -14.74 9.86 6.66
N THR A 236 -15.91 9.71 6.00
CA THR A 236 -16.86 10.82 5.79
C THR A 236 -17.39 11.36 7.11
N ALA A 237 -17.83 10.49 8.02
CA ALA A 237 -18.34 10.90 9.34
C ALA A 237 -17.21 11.53 10.20
N THR A 238 -16.01 10.98 10.11
CA THR A 238 -14.82 11.53 10.80
C THR A 238 -14.53 12.96 10.34
N TYR A 239 -14.57 13.24 9.04
CA TYR A 239 -14.36 14.60 8.54
C TYR A 239 -15.42 15.58 9.03
N VAL A 240 -16.68 15.16 9.06
CA VAL A 240 -17.78 16.03 9.57
C VAL A 240 -17.50 16.45 11.01
N GLU A 241 -17.20 15.52 11.89
CA GLU A 241 -16.95 15.84 13.29
C GLU A 241 -15.61 16.60 13.48
N CYS A 242 -14.56 16.29 12.72
CA CYS A 242 -13.32 17.04 12.77
C CYS A 242 -13.48 18.52 12.33
N VAL A 243 -14.26 18.78 11.28
CA VAL A 243 -14.54 20.16 10.82
C VAL A 243 -15.36 20.91 11.85
N ARG A 244 -16.36 20.27 12.46
CA ARG A 244 -17.13 20.87 13.58
C ARG A 244 -16.26 21.19 14.79
N ALA A 245 -15.23 20.37 15.02
CA ALA A 245 -14.25 20.58 16.09
C ALA A 245 -13.23 21.69 15.79
N GLY A 246 -13.22 22.24 14.56
CA GLY A 246 -12.36 23.36 14.15
C GLY A 246 -11.25 23.02 13.17
N ALA A 247 -11.26 21.86 12.53
CA ALA A 247 -10.37 21.60 11.42
C ALA A 247 -10.66 22.55 10.24
N GLY A 248 -9.64 23.29 9.79
CA GLY A 248 -9.77 24.27 8.71
C GLY A 248 -9.60 23.69 7.31
N ALA A 249 -9.14 22.43 7.20
CA ALA A 249 -8.92 21.77 5.93
C ALA A 249 -9.10 20.25 6.03
N ILE A 250 -9.53 19.61 4.92
CA ILE A 250 -9.64 18.17 4.76
C ILE A 250 -9.07 17.72 3.42
N ASP A 251 -8.70 16.43 3.33
CA ASP A 251 -8.21 15.80 2.10
C ASP A 251 -9.29 14.96 1.45
N CYS A 252 -9.54 15.17 0.16
CA CYS A 252 -10.53 14.41 -0.58
C CYS A 252 -9.97 13.92 -1.91
N ALA A 253 -10.56 12.88 -2.45
CA ALA A 253 -10.34 12.46 -3.82
C ALA A 253 -11.63 12.60 -4.63
N ILE A 254 -11.51 12.72 -5.96
CA ILE A 254 -12.67 12.65 -6.85
C ILE A 254 -13.40 11.30 -6.68
N SER A 255 -14.72 11.25 -6.76
CA SER A 255 -15.54 10.08 -6.39
C SER A 255 -15.05 8.77 -6.99
N VAL A 256 -14.66 8.74 -8.27
CA VAL A 256 -14.12 7.53 -8.94
C VAL A 256 -12.84 7.01 -8.29
N MET A 257 -12.03 7.93 -7.75
CA MET A 257 -10.74 7.63 -7.11
C MET A 257 -10.80 7.71 -5.58
N SER A 258 -12.00 7.70 -5.02
CA SER A 258 -12.25 7.84 -3.58
C SER A 258 -12.61 6.51 -2.91
N SER A 259 -12.80 6.57 -1.58
CA SER A 259 -13.29 5.46 -0.77
C SER A 259 -12.35 4.24 -0.76
N ARG A 260 -12.78 3.10 -0.28
CA ARG A 260 -11.90 1.93 -0.13
C ARG A 260 -10.63 2.32 0.66
N SER A 261 -9.45 2.03 0.12
CA SER A 261 -8.16 2.44 0.70
C SER A 261 -7.73 3.87 0.33
N SER A 262 -8.60 4.66 -0.30
CA SER A 262 -8.38 6.09 -0.62
C SER A 262 -9.13 7.01 0.35
N GLN A 263 -9.19 8.31 0.07
CA GLN A 263 -9.84 9.33 0.88
C GLN A 263 -11.35 9.41 0.58
N PRO A 264 -12.15 10.07 1.45
CA PRO A 264 -13.55 10.37 1.17
C PRO A 264 -13.76 11.16 -0.13
N PRO A 265 -14.92 10.96 -0.82
CA PRO A 265 -15.21 11.64 -2.08
C PRO A 265 -15.51 13.11 -1.89
N VAL A 266 -14.88 13.97 -2.69
CA VAL A 266 -15.01 15.44 -2.61
C VAL A 266 -16.45 15.90 -2.85
N GLU A 267 -17.15 15.28 -3.80
CA GLU A 267 -18.53 15.63 -4.15
C GLU A 267 -19.48 15.38 -2.98
N THR A 268 -19.29 14.26 -2.27
CA THR A 268 -20.08 13.94 -1.07
C THR A 268 -19.79 14.93 0.05
N MET A 269 -18.50 15.25 0.30
CA MET A 269 -18.14 16.21 1.34
C MET A 269 -18.69 17.60 1.02
N LEU A 270 -18.62 18.02 -0.25
CA LEU A 270 -19.20 19.29 -0.69
C LEU A 270 -20.71 19.33 -0.46
N ALA A 271 -21.44 18.27 -0.81
CA ALA A 271 -22.89 18.17 -0.59
C ALA A 271 -23.24 18.29 0.91
N ILE A 272 -22.52 17.58 1.77
CA ILE A 272 -22.73 17.62 3.23
C ILE A 272 -22.49 19.03 3.78
N PHE A 273 -21.35 19.66 3.44
CA PHE A 273 -21.00 20.95 4.01
C PHE A 273 -21.82 22.12 3.44
N ASN A 274 -22.36 22.01 2.23
CA ASN A 274 -23.25 23.01 1.66
C ASN A 274 -24.56 23.19 2.45
N GLU A 275 -24.95 22.20 3.25
CA GLU A 275 -26.14 22.28 4.14
C GLU A 275 -25.79 22.82 5.54
N THR A 276 -24.54 23.21 5.78
CA THR A 276 -24.05 23.70 7.09
C THR A 276 -23.57 25.15 6.99
N GLU A 277 -23.02 25.68 8.10
CA GLU A 277 -22.31 26.96 8.11
C GLU A 277 -20.96 26.93 7.36
N TYR A 278 -20.39 25.76 7.12
CA TYR A 278 -19.15 25.61 6.39
C TYR A 278 -19.38 25.63 4.88
N HIS A 279 -18.40 26.09 4.13
CA HIS A 279 -18.44 25.97 2.67
C HIS A 279 -17.04 25.82 2.08
N ALA A 280 -16.93 24.96 1.09
CA ALA A 280 -15.79 24.89 0.19
C ALA A 280 -16.16 25.53 -1.15
N ASN A 281 -15.33 26.45 -1.61
CA ASN A 281 -15.58 27.18 -2.86
C ASN A 281 -15.07 26.38 -4.07
N LEU A 282 -15.69 25.22 -4.34
CA LEU A 282 -15.34 24.35 -5.47
C LEU A 282 -16.35 24.49 -6.61
N ASP A 283 -15.83 24.48 -7.84
CA ASP A 283 -16.61 24.49 -9.07
C ASP A 283 -17.13 23.08 -9.40
N VAL A 284 -18.44 22.89 -9.26
CA VAL A 284 -19.13 21.61 -9.47
C VAL A 284 -19.00 21.12 -10.91
N GLU A 285 -18.97 22.02 -11.91
CA GLU A 285 -18.82 21.63 -13.31
C GLU A 285 -17.40 21.16 -13.61
N CYS A 286 -16.39 21.74 -12.97
CA CYS A 286 -15.03 21.20 -13.02
C CYS A 286 -14.97 19.83 -12.38
N LEU A 287 -15.57 19.61 -11.20
CA LEU A 287 -15.62 18.30 -10.54
C LEU A 287 -16.29 17.23 -11.42
N ARG A 288 -17.40 17.57 -12.09
CA ARG A 288 -18.06 16.66 -13.03
C ARG A 288 -17.17 16.27 -14.21
N LYS A 289 -16.42 17.22 -14.77
CA LYS A 289 -15.45 16.95 -15.86
C LYS A 289 -14.34 16.02 -15.38
N ILE A 290 -13.81 16.26 -14.17
CA ILE A 290 -12.77 15.44 -13.56
C ILE A 290 -13.30 14.01 -13.31
N CYS A 291 -14.50 13.88 -12.73
CA CYS A 291 -15.13 12.59 -12.48
C CYS A 291 -15.28 11.79 -13.78
N LYS A 292 -15.90 12.38 -14.81
CA LYS A 292 -16.08 11.74 -16.11
C LYS A 292 -14.75 11.30 -16.74
N TYR A 293 -13.73 12.14 -16.67
CA TYR A 293 -12.41 11.79 -17.18
C TYR A 293 -11.84 10.53 -16.50
N PHE A 294 -11.93 10.45 -15.16
CA PHE A 294 -11.46 9.29 -14.43
C PHE A 294 -12.35 8.06 -14.59
N GLU A 295 -13.66 8.21 -14.82
CA GLU A 295 -14.56 7.10 -15.21
C GLU A 295 -14.09 6.42 -16.51
N GLU A 296 -13.64 7.19 -17.49
CA GLU A 296 -13.11 6.69 -18.75
C GLU A 296 -11.68 6.12 -18.64
N LEU A 297 -10.90 6.64 -17.68
CA LEU A 297 -9.50 6.25 -17.47
C LEU A 297 -9.34 5.04 -16.55
N ALA A 298 -10.16 4.93 -15.50
CA ALA A 298 -10.02 3.91 -14.46
C ALA A 298 -9.97 2.48 -15.02
N PRO A 299 -10.85 2.05 -15.93
CA PRO A 299 -10.80 0.70 -16.50
C PRO A 299 -9.50 0.38 -17.26
N LYS A 300 -8.76 1.42 -17.67
CA LYS A 300 -7.48 1.29 -18.40
C LYS A 300 -6.26 1.28 -17.45
N ARG A 301 -6.45 1.51 -16.16
CA ARG A 301 -5.38 1.66 -15.16
C ARG A 301 -5.55 0.77 -13.94
N GLU A 302 -6.78 0.39 -13.61
CA GLU A 302 -7.04 -0.53 -12.50
C GLU A 302 -6.36 -1.87 -12.74
N GLN A 303 -5.71 -2.38 -11.70
CA GLN A 303 -5.13 -3.72 -11.75
C GLN A 303 -6.21 -4.74 -11.39
N ALA A 304 -6.39 -5.75 -12.24
CA ALA A 304 -7.42 -6.79 -12.10
C ALA A 304 -7.38 -7.57 -10.75
N ASN A 305 -6.30 -7.45 -10.00
CA ASN A 305 -6.07 -8.20 -8.76
C ASN A 305 -6.28 -7.37 -7.47
N MET A 306 -6.78 -6.13 -7.58
CA MET A 306 -7.10 -5.34 -6.38
C MET A 306 -8.42 -5.84 -5.78
N PRO A 307 -8.44 -6.20 -4.48
CA PRO A 307 -9.68 -6.63 -3.83
C PRO A 307 -10.72 -5.50 -3.88
N ILE A 308 -11.90 -5.82 -4.37
CA ILE A 308 -13.02 -4.87 -4.59
C ILE A 308 -13.82 -4.62 -3.30
N ASN A 309 -13.31 -4.96 -2.12
CA ASN A 309 -14.06 -4.70 -0.90
C ASN A 309 -14.14 -3.18 -0.67
N PRO A 310 -15.33 -2.58 -0.77
CA PRO A 310 -15.51 -1.14 -0.62
C PRO A 310 -15.23 -0.67 0.80
N ILE A 311 -15.44 -1.54 1.79
CA ILE A 311 -15.20 -1.30 3.22
C ILE A 311 -14.57 -2.54 3.82
N ASP A 312 -13.53 -2.36 4.62
CA ASP A 312 -12.87 -3.41 5.39
C ASP A 312 -12.93 -3.08 6.89
N PRO A 313 -13.93 -3.59 7.62
CA PRO A 313 -14.07 -3.34 9.05
C PRO A 313 -13.02 -4.06 9.90
N GLU A 314 -12.35 -5.09 9.39
CA GLU A 314 -11.30 -5.82 10.11
C GLU A 314 -10.09 -4.94 10.43
N ILE A 315 -9.89 -3.87 9.67
CA ILE A 315 -8.86 -2.88 9.97
C ILE A 315 -9.00 -2.29 11.38
N LEU A 316 -10.21 -2.24 11.92
CA LEU A 316 -10.48 -1.76 13.28
C LEU A 316 -9.97 -2.73 14.36
N LEU A 317 -9.72 -3.98 14.01
CA LEU A 317 -9.20 -5.01 14.92
C LEU A 317 -7.66 -5.05 14.87
N HIS A 318 -7.09 -5.11 13.68
CA HIS A 318 -5.63 -5.27 13.52
C HIS A 318 -4.88 -3.95 13.27
N HIS A 319 -5.56 -2.86 12.92
CA HIS A 319 -5.00 -1.53 12.61
C HIS A 319 -3.98 -1.53 11.44
N ILE A 320 -4.09 -2.49 10.52
CA ILE A 320 -3.15 -2.68 9.43
C ILE A 320 -3.71 -2.00 8.17
N PRO A 321 -3.02 -1.03 7.57
CA PRO A 321 -3.45 -0.40 6.31
C PRO A 321 -3.66 -1.43 5.20
N GLY A 322 -4.71 -1.26 4.38
CA GLY A 322 -5.09 -2.21 3.32
C GLY A 322 -3.95 -2.53 2.33
N GLY A 323 -3.13 -1.54 1.97
CA GLY A 323 -1.93 -1.74 1.15
C GLY A 323 -0.88 -2.66 1.79
N MET A 324 -0.81 -2.69 3.12
CA MET A 324 0.08 -3.60 3.85
C MET A 324 -0.44 -5.04 3.80
N ILE A 325 -1.75 -5.27 3.96
CA ILE A 325 -2.35 -6.61 3.84
C ILE A 325 -2.08 -7.21 2.47
N SER A 326 -2.22 -6.42 1.40
CA SER A 326 -1.89 -6.87 0.04
C SER A 326 -0.44 -7.32 -0.09
N ASN A 327 0.50 -6.58 0.52
CA ASN A 327 1.91 -6.97 0.54
C ASN A 327 2.15 -8.26 1.33
N LEU A 328 1.53 -8.41 2.50
CA LEU A 328 1.63 -9.63 3.31
C LEU A 328 1.09 -10.85 2.56
N ARG A 329 -0.04 -10.71 1.86
CA ARG A 329 -0.60 -11.77 1.01
C ARG A 329 0.39 -12.19 -0.08
N SER A 330 0.98 -11.22 -0.81
CA SER A 330 1.98 -11.51 -1.85
C SER A 330 3.20 -12.23 -1.27
N GLN A 331 3.72 -11.77 -0.14
CA GLN A 331 4.88 -12.37 0.52
C GLN A 331 4.61 -13.80 0.99
N LEU A 332 3.44 -14.05 1.59
CA LEU A 332 3.04 -15.39 2.01
C LEU A 332 2.79 -16.32 0.82
N ALA A 333 2.21 -15.80 -0.27
CA ALA A 333 2.02 -16.56 -1.51
C ALA A 333 3.36 -16.97 -2.14
N GLU A 334 4.36 -16.07 -2.18
CA GLU A 334 5.73 -16.37 -2.63
C GLU A 334 6.38 -17.47 -1.79
N GLN A 335 6.02 -17.57 -0.49
CA GLN A 335 6.50 -18.62 0.41
C GLN A 335 5.65 -19.89 0.40
N GLY A 336 4.53 -19.91 -0.36
CA GLY A 336 3.58 -21.03 -0.37
C GLY A 336 2.83 -21.22 0.95
N ALA A 337 2.64 -20.14 1.72
CA ALA A 337 2.08 -20.14 3.07
C ALA A 337 0.92 -19.13 3.23
N LEU A 338 0.14 -18.93 2.16
CA LEU A 338 -0.97 -17.96 2.17
C LEU A 338 -2.07 -18.32 3.18
N ASP A 339 -2.26 -19.60 3.47
CA ASP A 339 -3.15 -20.15 4.49
C ASP A 339 -2.81 -19.69 5.91
N ARG A 340 -1.55 -19.29 6.15
CA ARG A 340 -1.08 -18.79 7.44
C ARG A 340 -1.31 -17.29 7.66
N LEU A 341 -1.97 -16.60 6.73
CA LEU A 341 -2.27 -15.17 6.89
C LEU A 341 -3.02 -14.84 8.20
N PRO A 342 -4.02 -15.61 8.65
CA PRO A 342 -4.68 -15.33 9.94
C PRO A 342 -3.69 -15.30 11.12
N GLU A 343 -2.73 -16.24 11.19
CA GLU A 343 -1.71 -16.28 12.23
C GLU A 343 -0.81 -15.02 12.20
N VAL A 344 -0.47 -14.55 10.98
CA VAL A 344 0.33 -13.32 10.81
C VAL A 344 -0.45 -12.09 11.29
N LEU A 345 -1.75 -12.02 11.03
CA LEU A 345 -2.61 -10.92 11.50
C LEU A 345 -2.74 -10.91 13.03
N GLU A 346 -2.72 -12.07 13.68
CA GLU A 346 -2.68 -12.17 15.15
C GLU A 346 -1.29 -11.86 15.76
N GLU A 347 -0.22 -12.19 15.04
CA GLU A 347 1.16 -11.94 15.51
C GLU A 347 1.56 -10.47 15.36
N LEU A 348 1.03 -9.78 14.35
CA LEU A 348 1.45 -8.42 14.02
C LEU A 348 1.20 -7.40 15.15
N PRO A 349 0.06 -7.37 15.84
CA PRO A 349 -0.13 -6.52 17.03
C PRO A 349 0.87 -6.80 18.15
N LYS A 350 1.27 -8.07 18.35
CA LYS A 350 2.26 -8.48 19.33
C LYS A 350 3.66 -7.97 18.95
N ALA A 351 4.07 -8.19 17.71
CA ALA A 351 5.34 -7.67 17.18
C ALA A 351 5.40 -6.14 17.25
N ARG A 352 4.28 -5.46 16.95
CA ARG A 352 4.16 -4.01 17.10
C ARG A 352 4.33 -3.53 18.53
N ALA A 353 3.73 -4.23 19.50
CA ALA A 353 3.86 -3.92 20.92
C ALA A 353 5.32 -4.09 21.38
N ASP A 354 5.97 -5.20 21.04
CA ASP A 354 7.36 -5.46 21.36
C ASP A 354 8.31 -4.37 20.86
N MET A 355 8.00 -3.80 19.69
CA MET A 355 8.77 -2.74 19.03
C MET A 355 8.41 -1.32 19.49
N GLY A 356 7.63 -1.14 20.56
CA GLY A 356 7.29 0.16 21.12
C GLY A 356 6.18 0.89 20.36
N TYR A 357 5.23 0.15 19.83
CA TYR A 357 4.00 0.65 19.20
C TYR A 357 4.19 1.67 18.08
N PRO A 358 5.08 1.46 17.10
CA PRO A 358 5.21 2.39 15.99
C PRO A 358 3.88 2.53 15.22
N PRO A 359 3.59 3.71 14.65
CA PRO A 359 2.58 3.83 13.61
C PRO A 359 2.89 2.91 12.44
N LEU A 360 1.87 2.26 11.86
CA LEU A 360 2.05 1.36 10.72
C LEU A 360 2.05 2.15 9.40
N VAL A 361 3.05 2.98 9.23
CA VAL A 361 3.32 3.76 8.02
C VAL A 361 4.68 3.36 7.45
N THR A 362 4.95 3.69 6.18
CA THR A 362 6.26 3.38 5.57
C THR A 362 7.39 4.16 6.26
N PRO A 363 8.52 3.52 6.67
CA PRO A 363 8.89 2.12 6.45
C PRO A 363 8.48 1.16 7.59
N THR A 364 8.01 1.63 8.73
CA THR A 364 7.72 0.83 9.94
C THR A 364 6.70 -0.28 9.68
N SER A 365 5.68 -0.02 8.84
CA SER A 365 4.70 -1.03 8.44
C SER A 365 5.36 -2.25 7.77
N GLN A 366 6.36 -2.03 6.92
CA GLN A 366 7.10 -3.12 6.28
C GLN A 366 7.96 -3.87 7.29
N ILE A 367 8.69 -3.16 8.15
CA ILE A 367 9.57 -3.77 9.17
C ILE A 367 8.76 -4.68 10.10
N ILE A 368 7.67 -4.16 10.66
CA ILE A 368 6.81 -4.91 11.59
C ILE A 368 6.09 -6.07 10.87
N GLY A 369 5.58 -5.82 9.66
CA GLY A 369 4.89 -6.83 8.87
C GLY A 369 5.76 -8.02 8.51
N ILE A 370 6.96 -7.76 8.00
CA ILE A 370 7.91 -8.82 7.66
C ILE A 370 8.36 -9.57 8.90
N GLN A 371 8.62 -8.89 10.02
CA GLN A 371 8.98 -9.56 11.25
C GLN A 371 7.84 -10.45 11.76
N ALA A 372 6.59 -10.04 11.66
CA ALA A 372 5.44 -10.88 12.00
C ALA A 372 5.36 -12.14 11.12
N VAL A 373 5.57 -11.98 9.79
CA VAL A 373 5.65 -13.12 8.86
C VAL A 373 6.76 -14.07 9.25
N LEU A 374 7.95 -13.57 9.54
CA LEU A 374 9.10 -14.38 9.95
C LEU A 374 8.83 -15.13 11.26
N ASN A 375 8.25 -14.47 12.26
CA ASN A 375 7.88 -15.09 13.52
C ASN A 375 6.93 -16.28 13.31
N VAL A 376 5.95 -16.13 12.41
CA VAL A 376 4.98 -17.19 12.09
C VAL A 376 5.65 -18.30 11.28
N LEU A 377 6.41 -17.99 10.23
CA LEU A 377 7.01 -19.00 9.35
C LEU A 377 8.10 -19.83 10.03
N SER A 378 8.86 -19.24 10.96
CA SER A 378 9.89 -19.94 11.72
C SER A 378 9.32 -20.77 12.88
N GLY A 379 8.11 -20.42 13.37
CA GLY A 379 7.48 -21.07 14.54
C GLY A 379 8.05 -20.60 15.87
N ASP A 380 9.12 -19.79 15.88
CA ASP A 380 9.75 -19.23 17.06
C ASP A 380 9.99 -17.73 16.86
N ARG A 381 9.46 -16.91 17.79
CA ARG A 381 9.46 -15.46 17.68
C ARG A 381 10.88 -14.91 17.75
N TYR A 382 11.25 -14.09 16.77
CA TYR A 382 12.57 -13.43 16.62
C TYR A 382 13.76 -14.39 16.50
N SER A 383 13.53 -15.67 16.18
CA SER A 383 14.62 -16.57 15.76
C SER A 383 15.25 -16.13 14.45
N MET A 384 14.45 -15.52 13.59
CA MET A 384 14.89 -14.85 12.35
C MET A 384 14.59 -13.35 12.44
N VAL A 385 15.62 -12.53 12.23
CA VAL A 385 15.53 -11.06 12.34
C VAL A 385 16.20 -10.44 11.12
N THR A 386 15.45 -9.58 10.39
CA THR A 386 16.02 -8.84 9.25
C THR A 386 16.98 -7.75 9.73
N GLU A 387 17.83 -7.27 8.81
CA GLU A 387 18.73 -6.14 9.13
C GLU A 387 17.93 -4.85 9.38
N GLU A 388 16.79 -4.67 8.69
CA GLU A 388 15.89 -3.54 8.90
C GLU A 388 15.28 -3.58 10.32
N THR A 389 14.81 -4.74 10.77
CA THR A 389 14.33 -4.93 12.15
C THR A 389 15.45 -4.64 13.15
N ARG A 390 16.66 -5.14 12.91
CA ARG A 390 17.84 -4.87 13.73
C ARG A 390 18.18 -3.39 13.78
N ASN A 391 18.19 -2.72 12.63
CA ASN A 391 18.43 -1.28 12.53
C ASN A 391 17.35 -0.44 13.20
N TYR A 392 16.08 -0.92 13.17
CA TYR A 392 15.00 -0.30 13.91
C TYR A 392 15.26 -0.36 15.42
N VAL A 393 15.59 -1.54 15.95
CA VAL A 393 15.88 -1.71 17.39
C VAL A 393 17.17 -0.97 17.81
N ARG A 394 18.15 -0.82 16.90
CA ARG A 394 19.33 0.04 17.10
C ARG A 394 18.99 1.53 17.21
N GLY A 395 17.78 1.95 16.83
CA GLY A 395 17.37 3.34 16.81
C GLY A 395 17.75 4.11 15.54
N LYS A 396 18.19 3.42 14.47
CA LYS A 396 18.59 4.06 13.20
C LYS A 396 17.42 4.66 12.40
N TYR A 397 16.18 4.45 12.83
CA TYR A 397 15.00 5.11 12.29
C TYR A 397 14.48 6.24 13.18
N GLY A 398 15.05 6.44 14.37
CA GLY A 398 14.62 7.41 15.36
C GLY A 398 14.18 6.77 16.66
N ARG A 399 13.55 7.55 17.53
CA ARG A 399 13.04 7.11 18.81
C ARG A 399 11.68 6.45 18.64
N SER A 400 11.51 5.22 19.13
CA SER A 400 10.20 4.57 19.19
C SER A 400 9.22 5.37 20.07
N PRO A 401 7.91 5.40 19.74
CA PRO A 401 6.90 6.13 20.50
C PRO A 401 6.79 5.69 21.97
N ALA A 402 7.02 4.40 22.22
CA ALA A 402 7.02 3.81 23.55
C ALA A 402 8.27 2.96 23.77
N PRO A 403 8.60 2.62 25.04
CA PRO A 403 9.69 1.70 25.32
C PRO A 403 9.50 0.34 24.63
N MET A 404 10.52 -0.15 23.96
CA MET A 404 10.54 -1.50 23.38
C MET A 404 10.63 -2.55 24.49
N ASP A 405 10.16 -3.77 24.22
CA ASP A 405 10.37 -4.89 25.13
C ASP A 405 11.87 -5.17 25.32
N LYS A 406 12.33 -5.11 26.58
CA LYS A 406 13.76 -5.23 26.92
C LYS A 406 14.34 -6.61 26.58
N LYS A 407 13.53 -7.67 26.67
CA LYS A 407 13.97 -9.04 26.37
C LYS A 407 14.14 -9.20 24.86
N ILE A 408 13.18 -8.71 24.10
CA ILE A 408 13.24 -8.74 22.62
C ILE A 408 14.37 -7.84 22.11
N ALA A 409 14.52 -6.62 22.62
CA ALA A 409 15.62 -5.76 22.25
C ALA A 409 16.99 -6.40 22.53
N LYS A 410 17.16 -7.07 23.70
CA LYS A 410 18.37 -7.80 24.03
C LYS A 410 18.59 -9.03 23.13
N LEU A 411 17.51 -9.75 22.78
CA LEU A 411 17.58 -10.89 21.86
C LEU A 411 18.09 -10.47 20.48
N ILE A 412 17.59 -9.33 19.97
CA ILE A 412 17.93 -8.82 18.63
C ILE A 412 19.34 -8.21 18.59
N LEU A 413 19.72 -7.41 19.60
CA LEU A 413 20.97 -6.65 19.63
C LEU A 413 22.11 -7.36 20.38
N GLY A 414 21.81 -8.34 21.24
CA GLY A 414 22.80 -8.92 22.11
C GLY A 414 23.35 -7.90 23.12
N ASN A 415 24.64 -7.56 23.01
CA ASN A 415 25.32 -6.58 23.87
C ASN A 415 25.42 -5.18 23.24
N GLU A 416 24.93 -5.00 22.02
CA GLU A 416 24.94 -3.71 21.33
C GLU A 416 23.97 -2.72 21.98
N LYS A 417 24.39 -1.47 22.15
CA LYS A 417 23.55 -0.42 22.74
C LYS A 417 22.85 0.37 21.61
N PRO A 418 21.54 0.65 21.75
CA PRO A 418 20.85 1.54 20.81
C PRO A 418 21.45 2.93 20.81
N ILE A 419 21.42 3.60 19.66
CA ILE A 419 21.78 5.02 19.53
C ILE A 419 20.68 5.89 20.15
N THR A 420 21.08 7.05 20.71
CA THR A 420 20.15 8.01 21.32
C THR A 420 20.14 9.36 20.63
N CYS A 421 21.14 9.63 19.79
CA CYS A 421 21.22 10.84 18.95
C CYS A 421 20.20 10.78 17.79
N ARG A 422 20.07 11.85 17.04
CA ARG A 422 19.36 11.86 15.76
C ARG A 422 20.15 10.96 14.79
N PRO A 423 19.54 9.96 14.14
CA PRO A 423 20.28 9.03 13.29
C PRO A 423 21.08 9.69 12.16
N ALA A 424 20.55 10.77 11.59
CA ALA A 424 21.22 11.51 10.51
C ALA A 424 22.54 12.16 10.94
N ASP A 425 22.73 12.47 12.24
CA ASP A 425 23.98 13.04 12.76
C ASP A 425 25.17 12.09 12.61
N MET A 426 24.89 10.80 12.39
CA MET A 426 25.91 9.77 12.15
C MET A 426 26.24 9.58 10.67
N LEU A 427 25.55 10.26 9.76
CA LEU A 427 25.73 10.12 8.32
C LEU A 427 26.67 11.21 7.80
N PRO A 428 27.79 10.85 7.16
CA PRO A 428 28.65 11.85 6.52
C PRO A 428 27.93 12.45 5.31
N PRO A 429 28.29 13.68 4.89
CA PRO A 429 27.81 14.29 3.66
C PRO A 429 28.01 13.36 2.46
N LEU A 430 26.99 13.22 1.61
CA LEU A 430 26.99 12.28 0.48
C LEU A 430 27.20 12.97 -0.87
N LEU A 431 26.67 14.17 -1.07
CA LEU A 431 26.73 14.88 -2.36
C LEU A 431 28.15 15.07 -2.91
N PRO A 432 29.20 15.33 -2.10
CA PRO A 432 30.53 15.53 -2.61
C PRO A 432 31.12 14.31 -3.34
N THR A 433 30.68 13.11 -2.99
CA THR A 433 31.27 11.85 -3.49
C THR A 433 30.37 11.11 -4.48
N VAL A 434 29.06 11.23 -4.32
CA VAL A 434 28.08 10.41 -5.06
C VAL A 434 28.11 10.61 -6.57
N ALA A 435 28.45 11.81 -7.05
CA ALA A 435 28.51 12.08 -8.49
C ALA A 435 29.57 11.21 -9.21
N SER A 436 30.66 10.88 -8.50
CA SER A 436 31.73 10.02 -9.05
C SER A 436 31.36 8.52 -9.11
N GLU A 437 30.29 8.11 -8.41
CA GLU A 437 29.78 6.74 -8.45
C GLU A 437 28.92 6.47 -9.69
N ILE A 438 28.42 7.52 -10.33
CA ILE A 438 27.58 7.42 -11.52
C ILE A 438 28.48 7.31 -12.76
N PRO A 439 28.30 6.29 -13.62
CA PRO A 439 29.07 6.18 -14.86
C PRO A 439 28.96 7.45 -15.72
N ALA A 440 30.09 7.91 -16.25
CA ALA A 440 30.18 9.15 -17.01
C ALA A 440 29.14 9.20 -18.15
N GLY A 441 28.45 10.35 -18.29
CA GLY A 441 27.45 10.59 -19.33
C GLY A 441 26.06 10.03 -19.06
N LEU A 442 25.81 9.34 -17.93
CA LEU A 442 24.47 8.85 -17.60
C LEU A 442 23.63 9.86 -16.81
N ALA A 443 24.22 10.63 -15.90
CA ALA A 443 23.55 11.74 -15.24
C ALA A 443 23.61 12.99 -16.11
N GLU A 444 22.47 13.59 -16.41
CA GLU A 444 22.32 14.79 -17.25
C GLU A 444 22.07 16.04 -16.42
N SER A 445 21.74 15.88 -15.15
CA SER A 445 21.37 16.98 -14.26
C SER A 445 21.67 16.66 -12.80
N GLU A 446 21.57 17.67 -11.96
CA GLU A 446 21.68 17.52 -10.50
C GLU A 446 20.50 16.73 -9.92
N GLU A 447 19.32 16.85 -10.52
CA GLU A 447 18.15 16.03 -10.19
C GLU A 447 18.41 14.53 -10.43
N ASP A 448 19.21 14.19 -11.43
CA ASP A 448 19.63 12.79 -11.65
C ASP A 448 20.55 12.31 -10.53
N ILE A 449 21.49 13.15 -10.08
CA ILE A 449 22.37 12.83 -8.94
C ILE A 449 21.53 12.58 -7.69
N LEU A 450 20.54 13.42 -7.40
CA LEU A 450 19.62 13.20 -6.28
C LEU A 450 18.77 11.95 -6.47
N SER A 451 18.30 11.66 -7.68
CA SER A 451 17.56 10.43 -7.98
C SER A 451 18.41 9.20 -7.72
N TYR A 452 19.70 9.25 -8.05
CA TYR A 452 20.66 8.20 -7.73
C TYR A 452 20.91 8.09 -6.22
N CYS A 453 21.05 9.19 -5.47
CA CYS A 453 21.15 9.15 -4.01
C CYS A 453 19.99 8.41 -3.37
N MET A 454 18.77 8.66 -3.87
CA MET A 454 17.54 8.05 -3.33
C MET A 454 17.41 6.58 -3.72
N PHE A 455 17.71 6.22 -4.96
CA PHE A 455 17.44 4.91 -5.57
C PHE A 455 18.56 4.51 -6.54
N PRO A 456 19.77 4.14 -6.08
CA PRO A 456 20.95 4.00 -6.93
C PRO A 456 20.73 3.06 -8.12
N GLU A 457 20.30 1.83 -7.86
CA GLU A 457 20.12 0.80 -8.92
C GLU A 457 19.00 1.17 -9.89
N ILE A 458 17.88 1.69 -9.35
CA ILE A 458 16.70 2.06 -10.14
C ILE A 458 17.00 3.26 -11.03
N ALA A 459 17.69 4.25 -10.47
CA ALA A 459 18.09 5.44 -11.23
C ALA A 459 19.07 5.08 -12.34
N LEU A 460 20.08 4.24 -12.08
CA LEU A 460 21.01 3.76 -13.11
C LEU A 460 20.30 2.96 -14.21
N ASP A 461 19.36 2.10 -13.85
CA ASP A 461 18.57 1.35 -14.82
C ASP A 461 17.71 2.28 -15.68
N TYR A 462 17.10 3.29 -15.06
CA TYR A 462 16.37 4.33 -15.79
C TYR A 462 17.30 5.16 -16.69
N PHE A 463 18.47 5.57 -16.23
CA PHE A 463 19.42 6.37 -17.03
C PHE A 463 19.94 5.59 -18.23
N LYS A 464 20.28 4.31 -18.06
CA LYS A 464 20.64 3.41 -19.17
C LYS A 464 19.51 3.27 -20.18
N TRP A 465 18.27 3.08 -19.71
CA TRP A 465 17.09 3.03 -20.56
C TRP A 465 16.88 4.36 -21.31
N ARG A 466 17.04 5.50 -20.63
CA ARG A 466 16.89 6.84 -21.21
C ARG A 466 17.94 7.12 -22.29
N ALA A 467 19.16 6.67 -22.10
CA ALA A 467 20.28 6.84 -23.02
C ALA A 467 20.11 6.07 -24.35
N LEU A 468 19.23 5.05 -24.40
CA LEU A 468 18.94 4.34 -25.64
C LEU A 468 18.18 5.23 -26.62
N PRO A 469 18.42 5.08 -27.96
CA PRO A 469 17.55 5.67 -28.98
C PRO A 469 16.09 5.29 -28.74
N THR A 470 15.15 6.19 -29.04
CA THR A 470 13.72 6.00 -28.71
C THR A 470 13.15 4.70 -29.27
N GLU A 471 13.59 4.30 -30.48
CA GLU A 471 13.13 3.08 -31.17
C GLU A 471 13.67 1.80 -30.53
N GLN A 472 14.75 1.89 -29.74
CA GLN A 472 15.40 0.76 -29.05
C GLN A 472 15.00 0.67 -27.58
N ARG A 473 14.23 1.63 -27.05
CA ARG A 473 13.81 1.62 -25.66
C ARG A 473 12.82 0.48 -25.41
N PRO A 474 13.13 -0.46 -24.49
CA PRO A 474 12.16 -1.46 -24.08
C PRO A 474 10.87 -0.82 -23.55
N THR A 475 9.75 -1.47 -23.81
CA THR A 475 8.45 -1.10 -23.25
C THR A 475 8.53 -1.01 -21.72
N SER A 476 7.89 -0.01 -21.14
CA SER A 476 7.91 0.18 -19.67
C SER A 476 7.34 -1.05 -18.95
N PRO A 477 7.85 -1.42 -17.77
CA PRO A 477 7.29 -2.53 -16.98
C PRO A 477 5.78 -2.39 -16.75
N ALA A 478 5.29 -1.19 -16.49
CA ALA A 478 3.86 -0.95 -16.28
C ALA A 478 3.02 -1.18 -17.57
N ASP A 479 3.56 -0.90 -18.75
CA ASP A 479 2.86 -1.20 -20.02
C ASP A 479 2.88 -2.69 -20.32
N LEU A 480 3.97 -3.38 -20.00
CA LEU A 480 4.05 -4.85 -20.13
C LEU A 480 3.06 -5.55 -19.20
N ASP A 481 2.92 -5.08 -17.95
CA ASP A 481 1.97 -5.64 -16.99
C ASP A 481 0.53 -5.41 -17.46
N LEU A 482 0.22 -4.22 -17.97
CA LEU A 482 -1.09 -3.90 -18.53
C LEU A 482 -1.39 -4.76 -19.77
N ALA A 483 -0.42 -4.94 -20.67
CA ALA A 483 -0.58 -5.80 -21.85
C ALA A 483 -0.84 -7.26 -21.51
N LYS A 484 -0.21 -7.79 -20.44
CA LYS A 484 -0.49 -9.16 -19.95
C LYS A 484 -1.92 -9.30 -19.42
N GLN A 485 -2.45 -8.27 -18.76
CA GLN A 485 -3.81 -8.26 -18.22
C GLN A 485 -4.88 -8.12 -19.30
N THR A 486 -4.59 -7.33 -20.34
CA THR A 486 -5.51 -7.06 -21.46
C THR A 486 -5.36 -8.05 -22.62
N ALA A 487 -4.29 -8.84 -22.63
CA ALA A 487 -4.17 -9.93 -23.60
C ALA A 487 -5.39 -10.85 -23.42
N PRO A 488 -6.15 -11.14 -24.52
CA PRO A 488 -7.19 -12.15 -24.42
C PRO A 488 -6.53 -13.38 -23.82
N ALA A 489 -7.13 -13.91 -22.75
CA ALA A 489 -6.63 -15.15 -22.14
C ALA A 489 -6.34 -16.08 -23.32
N LYS A 490 -5.05 -16.32 -23.60
CA LYS A 490 -4.65 -17.28 -24.63
C LYS A 490 -5.47 -18.50 -24.28
N ALA A 491 -6.43 -18.87 -25.14
CA ALA A 491 -7.32 -19.97 -24.85
C ALA A 491 -6.37 -21.04 -24.32
N ALA A 492 -6.44 -21.31 -23.05
CA ALA A 492 -5.60 -22.32 -22.44
C ALA A 492 -5.76 -23.49 -23.38
N ALA A 493 -4.68 -23.93 -23.99
CA ALA A 493 -4.71 -25.19 -24.72
C ALA A 493 -5.46 -26.11 -23.77
N PRO A 494 -6.56 -26.76 -24.20
CA PRO A 494 -7.41 -27.47 -23.28
C PRO A 494 -6.49 -28.24 -22.36
N ALA A 495 -6.42 -27.80 -21.11
CA ALA A 495 -5.66 -28.51 -20.10
C ALA A 495 -6.24 -29.91 -20.22
N ALA A 496 -5.38 -30.89 -20.48
CA ALA A 496 -5.79 -32.29 -20.46
C ALA A 496 -6.72 -32.39 -19.26
N GLU A 497 -7.99 -32.71 -19.51
CA GLU A 497 -9.06 -32.71 -18.51
C GLU A 497 -8.50 -33.34 -17.24
N ALA A 498 -8.20 -32.52 -16.26
CA ALA A 498 -8.14 -33.02 -14.90
C ALA A 498 -9.51 -33.70 -14.71
N PRO A 499 -9.54 -34.96 -14.24
CA PRO A 499 -10.79 -35.70 -14.16
C PRO A 499 -11.82 -34.79 -13.52
N ALA A 500 -12.89 -34.50 -14.26
CA ALA A 500 -13.90 -33.51 -13.89
C ALA A 500 -14.17 -33.70 -12.40
N GLN A 501 -13.76 -32.73 -11.58
CA GLN A 501 -14.14 -32.76 -10.17
C GLN A 501 -15.67 -32.71 -10.20
N ARG A 502 -16.27 -33.87 -9.99
CA ARG A 502 -17.71 -33.94 -9.84
C ARG A 502 -18.07 -32.97 -8.75
N PHE A 503 -18.86 -31.96 -9.08
CA PHE A 503 -19.30 -30.90 -8.18
C PHE A 503 -19.98 -31.49 -6.92
N LEU A 504 -20.43 -32.75 -7.02
CA LEU A 504 -21.01 -33.58 -5.97
C LEU A 504 -20.31 -34.95 -5.96
N THR A 505 -20.01 -35.45 -4.78
CA THR A 505 -19.48 -36.80 -4.56
C THR A 505 -20.58 -37.84 -4.69
N ASP A 506 -20.26 -39.11 -4.84
CA ASP A 506 -21.26 -40.20 -4.86
C ASP A 506 -22.05 -40.30 -3.55
N THR A 507 -21.49 -39.82 -2.45
CA THR A 507 -22.18 -39.68 -1.16
C THR A 507 -23.20 -38.55 -1.22
N ASP A 508 -22.86 -37.40 -1.81
CA ASP A 508 -23.80 -36.27 -1.97
C ASP A 508 -24.98 -36.64 -2.84
N TYR A 509 -24.78 -37.44 -3.91
CA TYR A 509 -25.87 -37.94 -4.75
C TYR A 509 -26.83 -38.87 -3.99
N LYS A 510 -26.33 -39.73 -3.08
CA LYS A 510 -27.15 -40.57 -2.22
C LYS A 510 -27.96 -39.72 -1.22
N GLU A 511 -27.32 -38.74 -0.58
CA GLU A 511 -28.00 -37.85 0.35
C GLU A 511 -29.08 -37.00 -0.33
N LEU A 512 -28.82 -36.53 -1.55
CA LEU A 512 -29.81 -35.82 -2.38
C LEU A 512 -30.99 -36.74 -2.78
N ALA A 513 -30.71 -38.00 -3.11
CA ALA A 513 -31.78 -38.97 -3.41
C ALA A 513 -32.62 -39.27 -2.18
N ASP A 514 -32.00 -39.42 -1.00
CA ASP A 514 -32.74 -39.59 0.26
C ASP A 514 -33.57 -38.37 0.63
N LEU A 515 -33.00 -37.14 0.41
CA LEU A 515 -33.77 -35.91 0.58
C LEU A 515 -34.96 -35.82 -0.35
N ALA A 516 -34.80 -36.18 -1.64
CA ALA A 516 -35.88 -36.21 -2.62
C ALA A 516 -36.98 -37.19 -2.21
N ASN A 517 -36.61 -38.38 -1.73
CA ASN A 517 -37.57 -39.36 -1.21
C ASN A 517 -38.34 -38.85 0.01
N ARG A 518 -37.68 -38.18 0.94
CA ARG A 518 -38.32 -37.57 2.11
C ARG A 518 -39.29 -36.45 1.72
N VAL A 519 -38.90 -35.58 0.77
CA VAL A 519 -39.72 -34.49 0.24
C VAL A 519 -40.95 -35.06 -0.47
N ALA A 520 -40.79 -36.15 -1.24
CA ALA A 520 -41.92 -36.87 -1.89
C ALA A 520 -42.86 -37.50 -0.85
N ALA A 521 -42.34 -38.11 0.21
CA ALA A 521 -43.13 -38.69 1.30
C ALA A 521 -43.92 -37.64 2.09
N LEU A 522 -43.46 -36.40 2.14
CA LEU A 522 -44.15 -35.27 2.77
C LEU A 522 -45.20 -34.61 1.87
N GLN A 523 -45.38 -35.10 0.62
CA GLN A 523 -46.30 -34.58 -0.39
C GLN A 523 -46.18 -33.07 -0.65
N LEU A 524 -44.96 -32.52 -0.57
CA LEU A 524 -44.69 -31.11 -0.85
C LEU A 524 -44.66 -30.84 -2.37
N ASN A 525 -45.35 -29.80 -2.81
CA ASN A 525 -45.37 -29.41 -4.23
C ASN A 525 -44.03 -28.81 -4.70
N GLU A 526 -43.33 -28.13 -3.82
CA GLU A 526 -42.02 -27.55 -4.09
C GLU A 526 -41.23 -27.45 -2.78
N PHE A 527 -39.93 -27.77 -2.86
CA PHE A 527 -38.95 -27.62 -1.78
C PHE A 527 -37.68 -26.96 -2.33
N THR A 528 -37.26 -25.84 -1.76
CA THR A 528 -36.09 -25.11 -2.23
C THR A 528 -35.16 -24.82 -1.07
N ILE A 529 -33.87 -25.19 -1.21
CA ILE A 529 -32.77 -24.81 -0.32
C ILE A 529 -31.85 -23.82 -1.07
N ARG A 530 -31.50 -22.70 -0.42
CA ARG A 530 -30.52 -21.76 -0.91
C ARG A 530 -29.40 -21.63 0.10
N ARG A 531 -28.15 -21.76 -0.38
CA ARG A 531 -26.95 -21.54 0.43
C ARG A 531 -25.89 -20.91 -0.45
N HIS A 532 -25.51 -19.64 -0.18
CA HIS A 532 -24.63 -18.83 -1.01
C HIS A 532 -25.10 -18.77 -2.47
N ASP A 533 -24.32 -19.27 -3.39
CA ASP A 533 -24.52 -19.33 -4.85
C ASP A 533 -25.24 -20.63 -5.30
N LEU A 534 -25.46 -21.58 -4.39
CA LEU A 534 -26.14 -22.84 -4.68
C LEU A 534 -27.63 -22.74 -4.35
N THR A 535 -28.48 -23.07 -5.34
CA THR A 535 -29.93 -23.26 -5.16
C THR A 535 -30.31 -24.66 -5.61
N LEU A 536 -30.88 -25.46 -4.70
CA LEU A 536 -31.44 -26.76 -4.99
C LEU A 536 -32.96 -26.66 -4.91
N SER A 537 -33.66 -26.94 -6.01
CA SER A 537 -35.13 -26.98 -6.05
C SER A 537 -35.63 -28.38 -6.44
N LEU A 538 -36.49 -28.97 -5.60
CA LEU A 538 -37.18 -30.21 -5.86
C LEU A 538 -38.66 -29.89 -6.06
N LYS A 539 -39.25 -30.33 -7.22
CA LYS A 539 -40.69 -30.18 -7.53
C LYS A 539 -41.34 -31.53 -7.56
N GLY A 540 -42.39 -31.69 -6.78
CA GLY A 540 -43.22 -32.90 -6.82
C GLY A 540 -44.02 -32.98 -8.11
N ALA A 541 -44.20 -34.19 -8.67
CA ALA A 541 -45.03 -34.44 -9.84
C ALA A 541 -46.51 -34.30 -9.46
N GLY A 542 -47.00 -33.06 -9.40
CA GLY A 542 -48.45 -32.79 -9.33
C GLY A 542 -49.07 -32.92 -10.71
N VAL A 543 -50.29 -33.51 -10.75
CA VAL A 543 -51.12 -33.85 -11.90
C VAL A 543 -51.09 -32.81 -13.01
N ALA A 544 -50.90 -33.28 -14.24
CA ALA A 544 -50.76 -32.54 -15.47
C ALA A 544 -51.89 -31.56 -15.76
N ALA A 545 -51.57 -30.32 -16.10
CA ALA A 545 -52.38 -29.49 -16.98
C ALA A 545 -51.53 -29.19 -18.22
N SER A 546 -52.01 -29.67 -19.36
CA SER A 546 -51.43 -29.55 -20.68
C SER A 546 -51.38 -28.09 -21.17
N THR A 547 -50.25 -27.62 -21.61
CA THR A 547 -50.15 -26.70 -22.78
C THR A 547 -48.75 -26.79 -23.36
N GLY A 548 -48.66 -26.88 -24.68
CA GLY A 548 -47.56 -27.29 -25.49
C GLY A 548 -46.28 -26.44 -25.42
N ALA A 549 -45.18 -27.13 -25.62
CA ALA A 549 -43.95 -26.55 -26.07
C ALA A 549 -43.23 -27.54 -27.01
N GLU A 550 -42.84 -27.05 -28.15
CA GLU A 550 -42.20 -27.75 -29.24
C GLU A 550 -40.87 -28.40 -28.84
N THR A 551 -40.70 -29.63 -29.28
CA THR A 551 -39.46 -30.40 -29.15
C THR A 551 -38.53 -30.14 -30.32
N ILE A 552 -37.29 -29.73 -30.03
CA ILE A 552 -36.18 -29.76 -30.97
C ILE A 552 -35.34 -31.00 -30.72
N PRO A 553 -35.08 -31.85 -31.73
CA PRO A 553 -34.36 -33.10 -31.53
C PRO A 553 -32.82 -32.88 -31.48
N ALA A 554 -32.17 -33.57 -30.55
CA ALA A 554 -30.73 -33.66 -30.43
C ALA A 554 -30.12 -34.67 -31.41
N PRO A 555 -28.94 -34.42 -32.00
CA PRO A 555 -28.25 -35.39 -32.83
C PRO A 555 -27.51 -36.46 -31.99
N PRO A 556 -27.31 -37.67 -32.52
CA PRO A 556 -26.69 -38.78 -31.81
C PRO A 556 -25.13 -38.66 -31.73
N PRO A 557 -24.50 -39.25 -30.73
CA PRO A 557 -23.05 -39.20 -30.57
C PRO A 557 -22.35 -40.22 -31.47
N THR A 558 -21.38 -39.79 -32.26
CA THR A 558 -20.49 -40.66 -33.00
C THR A 558 -19.17 -40.86 -32.21
N LEU A 559 -18.96 -42.09 -31.77
CA LEU A 559 -17.69 -42.56 -31.21
C LEU A 559 -16.73 -42.82 -32.34
N THR A 560 -15.57 -42.11 -32.36
CA THR A 560 -14.42 -42.49 -33.18
C THR A 560 -13.20 -42.57 -32.27
N THR A 561 -12.74 -43.77 -32.01
CA THR A 561 -11.47 -44.06 -31.37
C THR A 561 -10.33 -43.86 -32.37
N VAL A 562 -9.42 -42.94 -32.06
CA VAL A 562 -8.12 -42.82 -32.74
C VAL A 562 -7.03 -43.04 -31.69
N THR A 563 -6.35 -44.17 -31.82
CA THR A 563 -5.10 -44.48 -31.12
C THR A 563 -3.96 -43.71 -31.77
N THR A 564 -3.20 -42.92 -31.03
CA THR A 564 -1.92 -42.35 -31.43
C THR A 564 -0.86 -42.60 -30.32
N PRO A 565 0.41 -42.84 -30.68
CA PRO A 565 1.38 -43.48 -29.78
C PRO A 565 1.95 -42.50 -28.73
N ALA A 566 2.36 -43.08 -27.62
CA ALA A 566 2.98 -42.44 -26.48
C ALA A 566 4.25 -41.69 -26.88
N ALA A 567 4.27 -40.36 -26.64
CA ALA A 567 5.48 -39.56 -26.60
C ALA A 567 6.09 -39.61 -25.20
N ALA A 568 7.38 -39.83 -25.14
CA ALA A 568 8.19 -39.99 -23.95
C ALA A 568 8.03 -38.83 -22.96
N ALA A 569 7.89 -39.16 -21.69
CA ALA A 569 7.93 -38.22 -20.58
C ALA A 569 9.27 -37.47 -20.51
N PRO A 570 9.30 -36.18 -20.19
CA PRO A 570 10.55 -35.51 -19.86
C PRO A 570 11.09 -36.07 -18.55
N THR A 571 12.34 -36.50 -18.60
CA THR A 571 13.15 -36.97 -17.48
C THR A 571 13.05 -35.99 -16.30
N ALA A 572 12.63 -36.49 -15.14
CA ALA A 572 12.75 -35.84 -13.87
C ALA A 572 14.22 -35.43 -13.66
N ALA A 573 14.45 -34.15 -13.36
CA ALA A 573 15.75 -33.68 -12.92
C ALA A 573 16.18 -34.49 -11.70
N ALA A 574 17.38 -35.03 -11.74
CA ALA A 574 17.98 -35.86 -10.71
C ALA A 574 17.92 -35.13 -9.36
N ALA A 575 17.45 -35.80 -8.33
CA ALA A 575 17.60 -35.38 -6.96
C ALA A 575 19.10 -35.10 -6.68
N PRO A 576 19.44 -34.00 -5.95
CA PRO A 576 20.83 -33.73 -5.63
C PRO A 576 21.39 -34.88 -4.81
N ALA A 577 22.59 -35.32 -5.20
CA ALA A 577 23.34 -36.38 -4.52
C ALA A 577 23.42 -36.05 -3.02
N ALA A 578 23.22 -37.06 -2.18
CA ALA A 578 23.34 -36.96 -0.73
C ALA A 578 24.70 -36.30 -0.39
N ALA A 579 24.64 -35.17 0.32
CA ALA A 579 25.82 -34.47 0.75
C ALA A 579 26.42 -35.22 1.94
N ASP A 580 27.61 -35.80 1.79
CA ASP A 580 28.39 -36.27 2.93
C ASP A 580 28.84 -35.03 3.74
N GLY A 581 28.28 -34.82 4.94
CA GLY A 581 28.60 -33.73 5.87
C GLY A 581 27.37 -33.01 6.41
N LYS A 582 27.58 -32.19 7.44
CA LYS A 582 26.53 -31.29 7.96
C LYS A 582 26.24 -30.21 6.92
N THR A 583 24.96 -29.85 6.73
CA THR A 583 24.54 -28.80 5.81
C THR A 583 23.97 -27.59 6.53
N ILE A 584 24.11 -26.43 5.91
CA ILE A 584 23.31 -25.25 6.26
C ILE A 584 22.26 -25.12 5.15
N ASP A 585 20.99 -25.19 5.56
CA ASP A 585 19.85 -25.22 4.65
C ASP A 585 19.17 -23.86 4.55
N ALA A 586 18.45 -23.62 3.43
CA ALA A 586 17.67 -22.43 3.22
C ALA A 586 16.48 -22.37 4.19
N PRO A 587 16.35 -21.32 5.02
CA PRO A 587 15.24 -21.20 5.97
C PRO A 587 13.93 -20.80 5.28
N LEU A 588 14.00 -20.22 4.08
CA LEU A 588 12.87 -19.70 3.31
C LEU A 588 13.10 -19.93 1.81
N ASN A 589 12.01 -19.86 1.03
CA ASN A 589 12.11 -19.76 -0.43
C ASN A 589 12.71 -18.41 -0.81
N GLY A 590 13.67 -18.38 -1.72
CA GLY A 590 14.31 -17.13 -2.14
C GLY A 590 15.41 -17.33 -3.16
N THR A 591 16.26 -16.32 -3.33
CA THR A 591 17.43 -16.35 -4.20
C THR A 591 18.70 -16.35 -3.35
N PHE A 592 19.62 -17.27 -3.65
CA PHE A 592 20.86 -17.43 -2.89
C PHE A 592 21.96 -16.49 -3.39
N TYR A 593 22.67 -15.83 -2.47
CA TYR A 593 23.82 -14.97 -2.78
C TYR A 593 25.00 -15.24 -1.83
N ARG A 594 26.21 -15.30 -2.38
CA ARG A 594 27.46 -15.46 -1.61
C ARG A 594 28.02 -14.14 -1.07
N SER A 595 27.54 -12.99 -1.56
CA SER A 595 28.01 -11.64 -1.21
C SER A 595 26.85 -10.70 -0.91
N ALA A 596 27.12 -9.56 -0.27
CA ALA A 596 26.12 -8.54 0.08
C ALA A 596 25.65 -7.68 -1.12
N GLY A 597 26.17 -7.93 -2.32
CA GLY A 597 25.80 -7.21 -3.55
C GLY A 597 26.89 -7.31 -4.62
N PRO A 598 26.61 -6.85 -5.85
CA PRO A 598 27.56 -6.84 -6.95
C PRO A 598 28.86 -6.10 -6.57
N GLY A 599 30.01 -6.75 -6.79
CA GLY A 599 31.32 -6.17 -6.51
C GLY A 599 31.75 -6.12 -5.04
N LYS A 600 30.91 -6.64 -4.11
CA LYS A 600 31.30 -6.79 -2.71
C LYS A 600 31.96 -8.14 -2.44
N PRO A 601 32.84 -8.22 -1.42
CA PRO A 601 33.50 -9.48 -1.07
C PRO A 601 32.45 -10.52 -0.63
N THR A 602 32.74 -11.78 -0.87
CA THR A 602 31.95 -12.93 -0.38
C THR A 602 32.02 -13.00 1.14
N PHE A 603 30.94 -13.49 1.76
CA PHE A 603 30.88 -13.65 3.22
C PHE A 603 31.84 -14.73 3.71
N ALA A 604 31.95 -15.81 2.95
CA ALA A 604 32.88 -16.90 3.22
C ALA A 604 33.35 -17.52 1.90
N GLU A 605 34.57 -18.00 1.88
CA GLU A 605 35.13 -18.78 0.79
C GLU A 605 35.13 -20.28 1.13
N GLU A 606 35.17 -21.15 0.13
CA GLU A 606 35.35 -22.56 0.36
C GLU A 606 36.72 -22.82 1.03
N GLY A 607 36.72 -23.57 2.11
CA GLY A 607 37.89 -23.80 2.93
C GLY A 607 38.07 -22.78 4.09
N ALA A 608 37.28 -21.74 4.16
CA ALA A 608 37.36 -20.74 5.24
C ALA A 608 36.77 -21.26 6.55
N SER A 609 37.42 -20.93 7.67
CA SER A 609 36.88 -21.16 9.01
C SER A 609 36.02 -19.97 9.43
N VAL A 610 34.80 -20.23 9.87
CA VAL A 610 33.82 -19.23 10.32
C VAL A 610 33.40 -19.54 11.75
N LYS A 611 33.20 -18.50 12.56
CA LYS A 611 32.75 -18.64 13.94
C LYS A 611 31.23 -18.67 14.03
N LYS A 612 30.74 -19.30 15.08
CA LYS A 612 29.31 -19.30 15.41
C LYS A 612 28.72 -17.87 15.36
N GLY A 613 27.67 -17.68 14.56
CA GLY A 613 26.98 -16.41 14.39
C GLY A 613 27.56 -15.50 13.30
N GLU A 614 28.68 -15.84 12.68
CA GLU A 614 29.18 -15.10 11.50
C GLU A 614 28.34 -15.42 10.26
N PRO A 615 28.08 -14.43 9.38
CA PRO A 615 27.31 -14.66 8.16
C PRO A 615 28.13 -15.46 7.15
N VAL A 616 27.52 -16.48 6.53
CA VAL A 616 28.15 -17.34 5.52
C VAL A 616 27.58 -17.11 4.12
N CYS A 617 26.34 -16.69 4.03
CA CYS A 617 25.67 -16.36 2.76
C CYS A 617 24.42 -15.53 3.03
N ILE A 618 23.73 -15.13 1.96
CA ILE A 618 22.43 -14.45 1.99
C ILE A 618 21.41 -15.27 1.20
N VAL A 619 20.18 -15.32 1.70
CA VAL A 619 19.00 -15.69 0.92
C VAL A 619 18.09 -14.46 0.81
N GLU A 620 17.94 -13.94 -0.40
CA GLU A 620 16.96 -12.88 -0.68
C GLU A 620 15.57 -13.51 -0.74
N ALA A 621 14.76 -13.21 0.24
CA ALA A 621 13.36 -13.63 0.32
C ALA A 621 12.49 -12.41 0.63
N MET A 622 11.34 -12.29 -0.02
CA MET A 622 10.41 -11.16 0.20
C MET A 622 11.05 -9.78 -0.04
N LYS A 623 12.02 -9.69 -0.98
CA LYS A 623 12.82 -8.49 -1.31
C LYS A 623 13.74 -8.00 -0.18
N LEU A 624 14.08 -8.88 0.75
CA LEU A 624 15.01 -8.63 1.84
C LEU A 624 16.16 -9.62 1.81
N PHE A 625 17.34 -9.13 2.17
CA PHE A 625 18.56 -9.92 2.24
C PHE A 625 18.71 -10.55 3.63
N ASN A 626 18.32 -11.80 3.77
CA ASN A 626 18.42 -12.55 5.02
C ASN A 626 19.79 -13.21 5.13
N GLN A 627 20.61 -12.72 6.07
CA GLN A 627 21.92 -13.31 6.34
C GLN A 627 21.76 -14.66 7.04
N ILE A 628 22.33 -15.69 6.42
CA ILE A 628 22.43 -17.02 7.01
C ILE A 628 23.73 -17.08 7.77
N LYS A 629 23.64 -17.44 9.05
CA LYS A 629 24.77 -17.47 9.99
C LYS A 629 25.22 -18.89 10.27
N ALA A 630 26.51 -19.05 10.56
CA ALA A 630 27.06 -20.31 11.01
C ALA A 630 26.41 -20.72 12.35
N PRO A 631 25.84 -21.93 12.48
CA PRO A 631 25.20 -22.42 13.70
C PRO A 631 26.20 -22.75 14.81
N GLU A 632 27.41 -23.04 14.44
CA GLU A 632 28.54 -23.40 15.30
C GLU A 632 29.85 -22.94 14.67
N ASP A 633 30.96 -22.99 15.39
CA ASP A 633 32.29 -22.80 14.79
C ASP A 633 32.53 -23.94 13.80
N CYS A 634 32.74 -23.62 12.52
CA CYS A 634 32.80 -24.61 11.46
C CYS A 634 33.70 -24.14 10.31
N LYS A 635 34.03 -25.07 9.42
CA LYS A 635 34.73 -24.79 8.17
C LYS A 635 33.76 -24.97 7.00
N VAL A 636 33.73 -24.00 6.09
CA VAL A 636 32.94 -24.10 4.86
C VAL A 636 33.64 -25.08 3.90
N VAL A 637 33.03 -26.22 3.64
CA VAL A 637 33.60 -27.23 2.74
C VAL A 637 33.34 -26.85 1.29
N ARG A 638 32.08 -26.68 0.94
CA ARG A 638 31.67 -26.29 -0.43
C ARG A 638 30.27 -25.67 -0.43
N PHE A 639 29.98 -24.84 -1.41
CA PHE A 639 28.63 -24.36 -1.70
C PHE A 639 27.89 -25.34 -2.60
N LEU A 640 26.62 -25.61 -2.30
CA LEU A 640 25.73 -26.47 -3.08
C LEU A 640 24.82 -25.65 -3.99
N ALA A 641 24.49 -24.41 -3.59
CA ALA A 641 23.70 -23.48 -4.39
C ALA A 641 24.60 -22.49 -5.14
N ALA A 642 24.27 -22.18 -6.37
CA ALA A 642 24.97 -21.20 -7.18
C ALA A 642 24.53 -19.76 -6.84
N HIS A 643 25.45 -18.80 -6.99
CA HIS A 643 25.12 -17.37 -6.80
C HIS A 643 24.00 -16.92 -7.76
N GLY A 644 22.90 -16.37 -7.24
CA GLY A 644 21.71 -16.00 -8.02
C GLY A 644 20.71 -17.15 -8.26
N GLU A 645 20.94 -18.34 -7.69
CA GLU A 645 20.04 -19.48 -7.82
C GLU A 645 18.80 -19.34 -6.95
N ALA A 646 17.64 -19.70 -7.50
CA ALA A 646 16.40 -19.80 -6.73
C ALA A 646 16.42 -21.06 -5.87
N VAL A 647 16.30 -20.90 -4.55
CA VAL A 647 16.33 -21.96 -3.56
C VAL A 647 15.01 -22.11 -2.83
N LYS A 648 14.70 -23.33 -2.38
CA LYS A 648 13.49 -23.64 -1.62
C LYS A 648 13.82 -23.84 -0.14
N LYS A 649 12.85 -23.58 0.72
CA LYS A 649 12.96 -23.87 2.18
C LYS A 649 13.39 -25.32 2.39
N GLY A 650 14.42 -25.52 3.22
CA GLY A 650 15.01 -26.83 3.49
C GLY A 650 15.98 -27.35 2.41
N GLN A 651 16.26 -26.57 1.35
CA GLN A 651 17.26 -26.92 0.37
C GLN A 651 18.67 -26.67 0.93
N PRO A 652 19.59 -27.65 0.90
CA PRO A 652 20.97 -27.46 1.33
C PRO A 652 21.68 -26.39 0.50
N LEU A 653 22.26 -25.39 1.18
CA LEU A 653 22.98 -24.25 0.57
C LEU A 653 24.49 -24.49 0.51
N LEU A 654 25.03 -25.00 1.60
CA LEU A 654 26.47 -25.30 1.73
C LEU A 654 26.71 -26.44 2.72
N VAL A 655 27.85 -27.09 2.59
CA VAL A 655 28.35 -28.14 3.47
C VAL A 655 29.36 -27.54 4.43
N ILE A 656 29.27 -27.91 5.71
CA ILE A 656 30.17 -27.48 6.78
C ILE A 656 30.79 -28.67 7.51
N GLU A 657 32.00 -28.48 8.05
CA GLU A 657 32.73 -29.46 8.87
C GLU A 657 33.12 -28.84 10.21
#